data_b98dc4adbcc1d5e15c48fa5ebc5c19ff
#
_entry.id   b98dc4adbcc1d5e15c48fa5ebc5c19ff
#
_cell.length_a   1.000
_cell.length_b   1.000
_cell.length_c   1.000
_cell.angle_alpha   90.00
_cell.angle_beta   90.00
_cell.angle_gamma   90.00
#
_symmetry.space_group_name_H-M   'P 1'
#
loop_
_entity.id
_entity.type
_entity.pdbx_description
1 polymer ?
#
loop_
_entity_poly.entity_id
_entity_poly.type
_entity_poly.pdbx_seq_one_letter_code
_entity_poly.pdbx_strand_id
1 'polypeptide(L)'
;MLPTFLYWLHACICLYPLALPLGTATKLATQNASFTPDIVLRVSVDTVQLNCQPRLSTLINGTYPAPPIYLEPERTTWIRVYNDANVNTTMHWHGLALSAAPYADGAPQASQWPIPPGCFYDYELHPSASEAGTSFYHSHVGFQAITASGALIVKDAVPPPYAYDEEIILKIGDFYPQDDHTIETQLTGVPWIWTGDPTSLLINGQSGTALNFSVPAPSDQSCQPWVMNVEAGKTYRVRVIGSTALSLVLFGLEHHDNLTIIETDNSYVYPVQTPYMQVDTGQRFSFLLQTKPLSELQGLDGQTKFWIQFETRQGQSTVFAWAILNYTALGVSTSQGQVDNQTQSCCYPTSNSSCPDSLPTAPVLDLPTNVTDWMEYTFQNPPLAGYESPPNATEVTRRIIISTSQFLNNSSGNTVMISNNEYWSDSAPLGPTTDTPYLVEILQNASVNGVTPDYGRAIANGGFDPLSQTYPAQIGEVLEIVWQNAASYPAGIYGPHPMHAHGGPYWDLGSGSGEYSPEAHAALLQSYSSDNNVPYPGSRRDTTILYKYTLQTPDPGEVNGWRVWRIRVTERNVGVWMMHCHILQHVVMGQQTVWVFGTPEEIIQNSMPVQGNLAGYFTYGGDVVGRIGQEEGDSRAVPFFRESMDSYRAR
;
A
#
# COMPACT_ATOMS: atom_id res chain seq x y z
N MET A 1 -36.69 -59.79 -50.27
CA MET A 1 -37.87 -59.75 -49.48
C MET A 1 -37.56 -59.05 -48.20
N LEU A 2 -38.26 -57.98 -47.91
CA LEU A 2 -38.17 -57.07 -46.80
C LEU A 2 -36.90 -56.23 -46.64
N PRO A 3 -37.02 -54.90 -46.76
CA PRO A 3 -35.94 -53.92 -46.49
C PRO A 3 -35.96 -53.43 -45.03
N THR A 4 -34.84 -53.38 -44.43
CA THR A 4 -34.56 -52.79 -43.11
C THR A 4 -34.58 -51.26 -43.18
N PHE A 5 -35.47 -50.61 -42.48
CA PHE A 5 -35.53 -49.17 -42.28
C PHE A 5 -34.43 -48.75 -41.25
N LEU A 6 -33.47 -47.89 -41.65
CA LEU A 6 -32.60 -47.17 -40.77
C LEU A 6 -33.32 -45.89 -40.33
N TYR A 7 -33.61 -45.75 -39.02
CA TYR A 7 -34.03 -44.50 -38.40
C TYR A 7 -32.79 -43.67 -38.05
N TRP A 8 -32.68 -42.51 -38.66
CA TRP A 8 -31.78 -41.46 -38.23
C TRP A 8 -32.45 -40.65 -37.11
N LEU A 9 -31.93 -40.78 -35.86
CA LEU A 9 -32.28 -39.87 -34.79
C LEU A 9 -31.40 -38.61 -34.94
N HIS A 10 -32.00 -37.50 -35.37
CA HIS A 10 -31.37 -36.17 -35.24
C HIS A 10 -31.56 -35.70 -33.78
N ALA A 11 -30.51 -35.78 -32.99
CA ALA A 11 -30.46 -35.10 -31.72
C ALA A 11 -30.24 -33.61 -32.00
N CYS A 12 -31.29 -32.80 -31.89
CA CYS A 12 -31.17 -31.34 -31.77
C CYS A 12 -30.55 -31.05 -30.42
N ILE A 13 -29.25 -30.78 -30.40
CA ILE A 13 -28.58 -30.13 -29.27
C ILE A 13 -28.98 -28.65 -29.31
N CYS A 14 -30.00 -28.31 -28.51
CA CYS A 14 -30.27 -26.91 -28.18
C CYS A 14 -29.09 -26.39 -27.33
N LEU A 15 -28.17 -25.72 -27.98
CA LEU A 15 -27.22 -24.82 -27.30
C LEU A 15 -28.06 -23.66 -26.75
N TYR A 16 -28.45 -23.76 -25.49
CA TYR A 16 -28.81 -22.58 -24.71
C TYR A 16 -27.52 -21.81 -24.50
N PRO A 17 -27.45 -20.56 -24.94
CA PRO A 17 -26.39 -19.69 -24.45
C PRO A 17 -26.63 -19.54 -22.95
N LEU A 18 -25.70 -20.01 -22.13
CA LEU A 18 -25.57 -19.60 -20.75
C LEU A 18 -25.32 -18.09 -20.80
N ALA A 19 -26.40 -17.32 -20.78
CA ALA A 19 -26.30 -15.92 -20.40
C ALA A 19 -25.84 -15.94 -18.93
N LEU A 20 -24.56 -15.68 -18.72
CA LEU A 20 -24.09 -15.21 -17.44
C LEU A 20 -25.03 -14.06 -17.05
N PRO A 21 -25.49 -13.98 -15.80
CA PRO A 21 -26.24 -12.81 -15.39
C PRO A 21 -25.31 -11.62 -15.61
N LEU A 22 -25.61 -10.80 -16.61
CA LEU A 22 -25.14 -9.42 -16.68
C LEU A 22 -25.43 -8.85 -15.30
N GLY A 23 -24.38 -8.55 -14.55
CA GLY A 23 -24.51 -7.90 -13.26
C GLY A 23 -25.53 -6.79 -13.41
N THR A 24 -26.48 -6.73 -12.51
CA THR A 24 -27.50 -5.69 -12.48
C THR A 24 -26.78 -4.37 -12.69
N ALA A 25 -27.04 -3.73 -13.83
CA ALA A 25 -26.52 -2.41 -14.11
C ALA A 25 -26.82 -1.55 -12.88
N THR A 26 -25.81 -1.28 -12.09
CA THR A 26 -25.93 -0.42 -10.92
C THR A 26 -26.47 0.88 -11.46
N LYS A 27 -27.61 1.29 -10.95
CA LYS A 27 -28.26 2.52 -11.35
C LYS A 27 -27.23 3.62 -11.13
N LEU A 28 -26.73 4.23 -12.19
CA LEU A 28 -25.74 5.31 -12.11
C LEU A 28 -26.25 6.35 -11.12
N ALA A 29 -25.59 6.45 -9.98
CA ALA A 29 -25.94 7.43 -8.98
C ALA A 29 -25.54 8.80 -9.52
N THR A 30 -26.44 9.77 -9.43
CA THR A 30 -26.14 11.15 -9.80
C THR A 30 -25.34 11.77 -8.66
N GLN A 31 -24.05 11.94 -8.82
CA GLN A 31 -23.14 12.49 -7.79
C GLN A 31 -23.17 14.02 -7.77
N ASN A 32 -24.35 14.60 -7.65
CA ASN A 32 -24.56 16.03 -7.46
C ASN A 32 -24.61 16.38 -5.95
N ALA A 33 -24.98 17.59 -5.62
CA ALA A 33 -25.14 18.04 -4.23
C ALA A 33 -26.13 17.19 -3.40
N SER A 34 -27.02 16.42 -4.06
CA SER A 34 -27.96 15.51 -3.39
C SER A 34 -27.42 14.09 -3.21
N PHE A 35 -26.28 13.75 -3.80
CA PHE A 35 -25.66 12.45 -3.61
C PHE A 35 -25.05 12.35 -2.20
N THR A 36 -25.38 11.26 -1.51
CA THR A 36 -24.82 10.99 -0.18
C THR A 36 -23.83 9.84 -0.31
N PRO A 37 -22.52 10.07 -0.17
CA PRO A 37 -21.52 9.01 -0.13
C PRO A 37 -21.70 8.17 1.14
N ASP A 38 -21.20 6.92 1.12
CA ASP A 38 -21.21 6.05 2.32
C ASP A 38 -20.23 6.57 3.38
N ILE A 39 -19.10 7.12 2.94
CA ILE A 39 -18.03 7.63 3.82
C ILE A 39 -17.56 9.00 3.32
N VAL A 40 -17.25 9.88 4.25
CA VAL A 40 -16.65 11.19 3.96
C VAL A 40 -15.30 11.30 4.64
N LEU A 41 -14.28 11.65 3.86
CA LEU A 41 -12.94 11.99 4.33
C LEU A 41 -12.66 13.45 4.00
N ARG A 42 -12.00 14.15 4.91
CA ARG A 42 -11.58 15.54 4.73
C ARG A 42 -10.07 15.64 4.92
N VAL A 43 -9.38 16.05 3.89
CA VAL A 43 -7.92 16.26 3.93
C VAL A 43 -7.66 17.70 4.28
N SER A 44 -6.93 17.94 5.36
CA SER A 44 -6.53 19.28 5.82
C SER A 44 -5.04 19.33 6.11
N VAL A 45 -4.47 20.53 6.19
CA VAL A 45 -3.11 20.76 6.66
C VAL A 45 -3.19 21.54 7.96
N ASP A 46 -2.88 20.86 9.07
CA ASP A 46 -3.02 21.41 10.42
C ASP A 46 -1.81 21.05 11.29
N THR A 47 -1.61 21.81 12.36
CA THR A 47 -0.61 21.46 13.36
C THR A 47 -1.17 20.42 14.32
N VAL A 48 -0.54 19.26 14.38
CA VAL A 48 -0.87 18.17 15.30
C VAL A 48 0.32 17.85 16.20
N GLN A 49 0.03 17.37 17.42
CA GLN A 49 1.07 16.88 18.32
C GLN A 49 1.46 15.46 17.90
N LEU A 50 2.70 15.28 17.46
CA LEU A 50 3.30 13.99 17.14
C LEU A 50 4.65 13.89 17.83
N ASN A 51 4.96 12.75 18.39
CA ASN A 51 6.24 12.57 19.11
C ASN A 51 6.54 13.70 20.11
N CYS A 52 5.55 14.13 20.89
CA CYS A 52 5.64 15.20 21.89
C CYS A 52 5.99 16.59 21.35
N GLN A 53 5.82 16.84 20.07
CA GLN A 53 6.10 18.14 19.49
C GLN A 53 5.09 18.50 18.40
N PRO A 54 4.82 19.78 18.19
CA PRO A 54 3.93 20.23 17.14
C PRO A 54 4.58 20.00 15.77
N ARG A 55 3.80 19.46 14.83
CA ARG A 55 4.21 19.29 13.42
C ARG A 55 3.07 19.75 12.52
N LEU A 56 3.38 20.60 11.55
CA LEU A 56 2.45 20.91 10.46
C LEU A 56 2.35 19.68 9.55
N SER A 57 1.16 19.13 9.43
CA SER A 57 0.95 17.81 8.82
C SER A 57 -0.30 17.79 7.96
N THR A 58 -0.25 17.00 6.88
CA THR A 58 -1.45 16.67 6.12
C THR A 58 -2.21 15.58 6.88
N LEU A 59 -3.47 15.85 7.21
CA LEU A 59 -4.30 14.99 8.05
C LEU A 59 -5.57 14.58 7.30
N ILE A 60 -6.12 13.43 7.67
CA ILE A 60 -7.45 12.99 7.22
C ILE A 60 -8.39 13.03 8.43
N ASN A 61 -9.50 13.78 8.31
CA ASN A 61 -10.44 14.05 9.39
C ASN A 61 -9.77 14.62 10.65
N GLY A 62 -8.67 15.37 10.47
CA GLY A 62 -7.96 16.06 11.54
C GLY A 62 -7.19 15.14 12.50
N THR A 63 -6.98 13.87 12.16
CA THR A 63 -6.32 12.89 13.04
C THR A 63 -5.15 12.16 12.37
N TYR A 64 -4.22 11.67 13.19
CA TYR A 64 -3.22 10.68 12.82
C TYR A 64 -3.10 9.60 13.91
N PRO A 65 -3.20 8.30 13.55
CA PRO A 65 -3.61 7.78 12.25
C PRO A 65 -5.00 8.27 11.83
N ALA A 66 -5.25 8.27 10.53
CA ALA A 66 -6.60 8.51 10.02
C ALA A 66 -7.55 7.38 10.45
N PRO A 67 -8.88 7.62 10.52
CA PRO A 67 -9.84 6.62 10.98
C PRO A 67 -9.77 5.32 10.16
N PRO A 68 -9.86 4.14 10.81
CA PRO A 68 -9.90 2.88 10.07
C PRO A 68 -11.19 2.75 9.26
N ILE A 69 -11.07 2.27 8.03
CA ILE A 69 -12.20 1.99 7.13
C ILE A 69 -12.39 0.48 7.03
N TYR A 70 -13.65 0.03 7.09
CA TYR A 70 -14.03 -1.36 6.93
C TYR A 70 -14.93 -1.48 5.71
N LEU A 71 -14.53 -2.31 4.73
CA LEU A 71 -15.30 -2.56 3.52
C LEU A 71 -15.89 -3.97 3.54
N GLU A 72 -17.13 -4.09 3.07
CA GLU A 72 -17.75 -5.38 2.79
C GLU A 72 -17.34 -5.81 1.37
N PRO A 73 -16.87 -7.05 1.17
CA PRO A 73 -16.56 -7.55 -0.16
C PRO A 73 -17.82 -7.65 -1.02
N GLU A 74 -17.66 -7.60 -2.35
CA GLU A 74 -18.75 -7.66 -3.35
C GLU A 74 -19.81 -6.54 -3.18
N ARG A 75 -19.46 -5.48 -2.47
CA ARG A 75 -20.32 -4.31 -2.26
C ARG A 75 -19.62 -3.04 -2.69
N THR A 76 -20.28 -2.24 -3.50
CA THR A 76 -19.80 -0.89 -3.82
C THR A 76 -19.92 0.02 -2.61
N THR A 77 -18.83 0.70 -2.27
CA THR A 77 -18.76 1.74 -1.25
C THR A 77 -18.26 3.02 -1.91
N TRP A 78 -19.02 4.10 -1.76
CA TRP A 78 -18.64 5.43 -2.24
C TRP A 78 -17.97 6.22 -1.15
N ILE A 79 -16.75 6.70 -1.41
CA ILE A 79 -15.99 7.51 -0.47
C ILE A 79 -15.73 8.87 -1.09
N ARG A 80 -16.29 9.92 -0.50
CA ARG A 80 -16.01 11.31 -0.89
C ARG A 80 -14.80 11.83 -0.12
N VAL A 81 -13.80 12.30 -0.85
CA VAL A 81 -12.62 12.95 -0.28
C VAL A 81 -12.67 14.44 -0.60
N TYR A 82 -12.88 15.26 0.41
CA TYR A 82 -12.76 16.71 0.31
C TYR A 82 -11.31 17.14 0.49
N ASN A 83 -10.87 18.08 -0.31
CA ASN A 83 -9.57 18.75 -0.12
C ASN A 83 -9.77 20.11 0.55
N ASP A 84 -9.67 20.13 1.87
CA ASP A 84 -9.72 21.33 2.69
C ASP A 84 -8.32 21.96 2.89
N ALA A 85 -7.27 21.31 2.33
CA ALA A 85 -5.91 21.83 2.35
C ALA A 85 -5.71 22.94 1.30
N ASN A 86 -4.59 23.65 1.41
CA ASN A 86 -4.15 24.65 0.44
C ASN A 86 -3.22 24.10 -0.66
N VAL A 87 -3.06 22.78 -0.71
CA VAL A 87 -2.25 22.03 -1.66
C VAL A 87 -3.09 20.95 -2.32
N ASN A 88 -2.63 20.42 -3.47
CA ASN A 88 -3.27 19.28 -4.11
C ASN A 88 -3.21 18.04 -3.23
N THR A 89 -4.17 17.14 -3.36
CA THR A 89 -4.17 15.81 -2.71
C THR A 89 -4.83 14.77 -3.61
N THR A 90 -4.62 13.49 -3.31
CA THR A 90 -5.41 12.37 -3.83
C THR A 90 -5.62 11.35 -2.70
N MET A 91 -6.33 10.25 -2.99
CA MET A 91 -6.43 9.14 -2.07
C MET A 91 -6.24 7.84 -2.82
N HIS A 92 -5.17 7.13 -2.49
CA HIS A 92 -4.90 5.78 -3.00
C HIS A 92 -5.36 4.73 -1.98
N TRP A 93 -5.92 3.65 -2.51
CA TRP A 93 -6.50 2.52 -1.75
C TRP A 93 -5.57 1.32 -1.85
N HIS A 94 -4.43 1.43 -1.20
CA HIS A 94 -3.32 0.49 -1.30
C HIS A 94 -3.77 -0.94 -0.96
N GLY A 95 -3.57 -1.85 -1.90
CA GLY A 95 -3.96 -3.26 -1.79
C GLY A 95 -5.29 -3.62 -2.45
N LEU A 96 -6.05 -2.65 -2.98
CA LEU A 96 -7.25 -2.92 -3.77
C LEU A 96 -6.93 -2.98 -5.27
N ALA A 97 -7.53 -3.93 -5.97
CA ALA A 97 -7.33 -4.13 -7.40
C ALA A 97 -8.04 -3.08 -8.27
N LEU A 98 -9.12 -2.48 -7.78
CA LEU A 98 -9.94 -1.47 -8.46
C LEU A 98 -10.36 -1.86 -9.89
N SER A 99 -10.58 -3.14 -10.11
CA SER A 99 -10.83 -3.75 -11.43
C SER A 99 -11.99 -3.12 -12.19
N ALA A 100 -13.04 -2.67 -11.50
CA ALA A 100 -14.22 -2.05 -12.10
C ALA A 100 -14.14 -0.51 -12.18
N ALA A 101 -13.16 0.09 -11.50
CA ALA A 101 -13.05 1.53 -11.33
C ALA A 101 -11.58 2.00 -11.34
N PRO A 102 -10.82 1.80 -12.43
CA PRO A 102 -9.41 2.21 -12.48
C PRO A 102 -9.21 3.72 -12.28
N TYR A 103 -10.23 4.53 -12.55
CA TYR A 103 -10.24 5.98 -12.26
C TYR A 103 -10.27 6.30 -10.76
N ALA A 104 -10.57 5.33 -9.89
CA ALA A 104 -10.57 5.48 -8.43
C ALA A 104 -9.22 5.09 -7.78
N ASP A 105 -8.19 4.77 -8.57
CA ASP A 105 -6.88 4.35 -8.06
C ASP A 105 -6.16 5.43 -7.23
N GLY A 106 -6.42 6.70 -7.50
CA GLY A 106 -5.86 7.78 -6.72
C GLY A 106 -4.42 8.17 -7.07
N ALA A 107 -3.85 7.59 -8.13
CA ALA A 107 -2.50 7.92 -8.59
C ALA A 107 -2.52 9.18 -9.47
N PRO A 108 -1.93 10.31 -9.01
CA PRO A 108 -1.90 11.54 -9.80
C PRO A 108 -1.12 11.33 -11.10
N GLN A 109 -1.54 12.00 -12.17
CA GLN A 109 -0.98 11.92 -13.52
C GLN A 109 -1.07 10.53 -14.21
N ALA A 110 -1.28 9.45 -13.47
CA ALA A 110 -1.55 8.14 -14.03
C ALA A 110 -3.07 7.92 -14.22
N SER A 111 -3.81 7.79 -13.12
CA SER A 111 -5.23 7.46 -13.14
C SER A 111 -6.15 8.67 -13.01
N GLN A 112 -5.71 9.77 -12.41
CA GLN A 112 -6.55 10.97 -12.18
C GLN A 112 -5.73 12.25 -12.08
N TRP A 113 -6.41 13.38 -12.21
CA TRP A 113 -5.92 14.67 -11.74
C TRP A 113 -5.87 14.69 -10.20
N PRO A 114 -4.87 15.33 -9.57
CA PRO A 114 -4.96 15.59 -8.15
C PRO A 114 -6.19 16.48 -7.85
N ILE A 115 -6.75 16.32 -6.66
CA ILE A 115 -7.88 17.10 -6.17
C ILE A 115 -7.37 18.48 -5.75
N PRO A 116 -7.77 19.57 -6.42
CA PRO A 116 -7.33 20.91 -6.03
C PRO A 116 -7.93 21.37 -4.70
N PRO A 117 -7.35 22.42 -4.08
CA PRO A 117 -7.93 23.05 -2.90
C PRO A 117 -9.41 23.46 -3.10
N GLY A 118 -10.26 23.14 -2.11
CA GLY A 118 -11.70 23.43 -2.11
C GLY A 118 -12.52 22.56 -3.07
N CYS A 119 -11.95 21.49 -3.63
CA CYS A 119 -12.64 20.52 -4.45
C CYS A 119 -12.82 19.19 -3.72
N PHE A 120 -13.57 18.27 -4.30
CA PHE A 120 -13.68 16.90 -3.82
C PHE A 120 -13.69 15.90 -4.97
N TYR A 121 -13.46 14.64 -4.61
CA TYR A 121 -13.53 13.50 -5.52
C TYR A 121 -14.31 12.36 -4.88
N ASP A 122 -15.17 11.71 -5.66
CA ASP A 122 -15.93 10.53 -5.22
C ASP A 122 -15.27 9.26 -5.74
N TYR A 123 -14.69 8.49 -4.84
CA TYR A 123 -14.06 7.21 -5.13
C TYR A 123 -15.07 6.07 -5.05
N GLU A 124 -15.11 5.24 -6.08
CA GLU A 124 -15.92 4.02 -6.12
C GLU A 124 -15.05 2.81 -5.79
N LEU A 125 -15.30 2.17 -4.65
CA LEU A 125 -14.59 0.98 -4.23
C LEU A 125 -15.52 -0.22 -4.27
N HIS A 126 -15.10 -1.27 -4.96
CA HIS A 126 -15.84 -2.53 -5.05
C HIS A 126 -14.88 -3.71 -4.89
N PRO A 127 -14.38 -3.96 -3.66
CA PRO A 127 -13.44 -5.05 -3.42
C PRO A 127 -14.10 -6.40 -3.64
N SER A 128 -13.41 -7.29 -4.31
CA SER A 128 -13.85 -8.68 -4.45
C SER A 128 -13.60 -9.49 -3.17
N ALA A 129 -14.23 -10.65 -3.05
CA ALA A 129 -14.00 -11.55 -1.92
C ALA A 129 -12.53 -12.04 -1.81
N SER A 130 -11.78 -12.03 -2.93
CA SER A 130 -10.37 -12.41 -2.95
C SER A 130 -9.42 -11.30 -2.47
N GLU A 131 -9.94 -10.11 -2.18
CA GLU A 131 -9.20 -8.97 -1.63
C GLU A 131 -9.44 -8.81 -0.12
N ALA A 132 -10.14 -9.78 0.51
CA ALA A 132 -10.33 -9.78 1.96
C ALA A 132 -8.99 -9.81 2.68
N GLY A 133 -8.78 -8.85 3.60
CA GLY A 133 -7.50 -8.76 4.32
C GLY A 133 -7.16 -7.38 4.83
N THR A 134 -5.86 -7.16 5.04
CA THR A 134 -5.29 -5.95 5.63
C THR A 134 -4.69 -5.05 4.56
N SER A 135 -5.36 -3.96 4.28
CA SER A 135 -4.94 -2.86 3.41
C SER A 135 -4.72 -1.57 4.21
N PHE A 136 -4.36 -0.50 3.55
CA PHE A 136 -4.42 0.84 4.11
C PHE A 136 -4.72 1.86 3.00
N TYR A 137 -5.09 3.08 3.36
CA TYR A 137 -5.31 4.15 2.41
C TYR A 137 -4.45 5.35 2.78
N HIS A 138 -4.00 6.08 1.76
CA HIS A 138 -3.12 7.21 1.97
C HIS A 138 -3.18 8.21 0.81
N SER A 139 -2.78 9.46 1.06
CA SER A 139 -2.54 10.40 -0.04
C SER A 139 -1.41 9.90 -0.94
N HIS A 140 -1.54 10.12 -2.24
CA HIS A 140 -0.52 9.78 -3.23
C HIS A 140 0.12 11.03 -3.85
N VAL A 141 0.11 12.15 -3.13
CA VAL A 141 0.72 13.42 -3.56
C VAL A 141 1.90 13.76 -2.66
N GLY A 142 3.07 13.88 -3.24
CA GLY A 142 4.28 14.31 -2.54
C GLY A 142 4.60 13.47 -1.30
N PHE A 143 4.85 14.14 -0.18
CA PHE A 143 5.22 13.49 1.10
C PHE A 143 4.02 13.31 2.04
N GLN A 144 2.80 13.61 1.60
CA GLN A 144 1.59 13.65 2.44
C GLN A 144 1.26 12.31 3.11
N ALA A 145 1.58 11.18 2.47
CA ALA A 145 1.28 9.84 2.98
C ALA A 145 1.88 9.56 4.36
N ILE A 146 2.91 10.29 4.78
CA ILE A 146 3.54 10.11 6.09
C ILE A 146 2.54 10.30 7.24
N THR A 147 1.57 11.20 7.08
CA THR A 147 0.51 11.45 8.08
C THR A 147 -0.90 11.31 7.51
N ALA A 148 -1.11 11.58 6.22
CA ALA A 148 -2.40 11.38 5.57
C ALA A 148 -2.60 9.90 5.19
N SER A 149 -2.73 9.02 6.20
CA SER A 149 -2.88 7.57 6.00
C SER A 149 -3.64 6.89 7.14
N GLY A 150 -4.44 5.86 6.80
CA GLY A 150 -5.24 5.09 7.73
C GLY A 150 -5.42 3.63 7.31
N ALA A 151 -5.81 2.76 8.24
CA ALA A 151 -6.07 1.35 7.96
C ALA A 151 -7.32 1.19 7.07
N LEU A 152 -7.28 0.23 6.16
CA LEU A 152 -8.38 -0.20 5.31
C LEU A 152 -8.51 -1.71 5.42
N ILE A 153 -9.62 -2.19 5.93
CA ILE A 153 -9.83 -3.63 6.16
C ILE A 153 -10.99 -4.09 5.26
N VAL A 154 -10.68 -5.00 4.35
CA VAL A 154 -11.74 -5.72 3.61
C VAL A 154 -12.11 -6.95 4.42
N LYS A 155 -13.38 -7.04 4.82
CA LYS A 155 -13.87 -8.16 5.63
C LYS A 155 -13.88 -9.46 4.84
N ASP A 156 -13.79 -10.57 5.56
CA ASP A 156 -13.97 -11.89 4.94
C ASP A 156 -15.44 -12.11 4.54
N ALA A 157 -15.68 -12.54 3.31
CA ALA A 157 -17.02 -12.91 2.82
C ALA A 157 -17.56 -14.20 3.49
N VAL A 158 -16.64 -15.03 3.99
CA VAL A 158 -16.88 -16.29 4.70
C VAL A 158 -16.00 -16.30 5.96
N PRO A 159 -16.25 -17.17 6.94
CA PRO A 159 -15.34 -17.26 8.10
C PRO A 159 -13.88 -17.40 7.65
N PRO A 160 -12.95 -16.65 8.27
CA PRO A 160 -11.54 -16.70 7.92
C PRO A 160 -10.97 -18.11 8.10
N PRO A 161 -9.93 -18.49 7.33
CA PRO A 161 -9.37 -19.85 7.39
C PRO A 161 -8.69 -20.18 8.73
N TYR A 162 -8.37 -19.16 9.53
CA TYR A 162 -7.69 -19.30 10.81
C TYR A 162 -8.53 -18.67 11.91
N ALA A 163 -8.75 -19.42 13.01
CA ALA A 163 -9.56 -18.95 14.13
C ALA A 163 -8.78 -17.98 15.02
N TYR A 164 -9.45 -16.94 15.46
CA TYR A 164 -8.99 -15.97 16.46
C TYR A 164 -10.18 -15.40 17.22
N ASP A 165 -9.91 -14.82 18.40
CA ASP A 165 -10.96 -14.24 19.25
C ASP A 165 -11.25 -12.79 18.92
N GLU A 166 -10.20 -11.99 18.68
CA GLU A 166 -10.29 -10.54 18.44
C GLU A 166 -9.21 -10.07 17.45
N GLU A 167 -9.36 -8.83 16.93
CA GLU A 167 -8.41 -8.22 16.02
C GLU A 167 -7.80 -6.94 16.60
N ILE A 168 -6.53 -6.72 16.29
CA ILE A 168 -5.78 -5.52 16.69
C ILE A 168 -5.08 -4.95 15.45
N ILE A 169 -5.22 -3.65 15.21
CA ILE A 169 -4.49 -2.95 14.16
C ILE A 169 -3.21 -2.37 14.77
N LEU A 170 -2.07 -2.69 14.15
CA LEU A 170 -0.75 -2.18 14.48
C LEU A 170 -0.18 -1.43 13.28
N LYS A 171 -0.32 -0.10 13.27
CA LYS A 171 0.21 0.78 12.22
C LYS A 171 1.52 1.40 12.68
N ILE A 172 2.57 1.22 11.89
CA ILE A 172 3.92 1.73 12.16
C ILE A 172 4.22 2.85 11.19
N GLY A 173 4.64 4.00 11.69
CA GLY A 173 5.01 5.17 10.89
C GLY A 173 6.34 5.77 11.34
N ASP A 174 6.98 6.52 10.45
CA ASP A 174 8.15 7.35 10.73
C ASP A 174 7.76 8.72 11.25
N PHE A 175 8.63 9.33 12.03
CA PHE A 175 8.48 10.72 12.44
C PHE A 175 9.67 11.57 11.98
N TYR A 176 9.37 12.61 11.21
CA TYR A 176 10.26 13.71 10.84
C TYR A 176 9.73 15.01 11.42
N PRO A 177 10.56 15.83 12.07
CA PRO A 177 10.10 17.12 12.63
C PRO A 177 9.77 18.17 11.55
N GLN A 178 10.36 18.03 10.34
CA GLN A 178 10.08 18.93 9.21
C GLN A 178 8.68 18.63 8.65
N ASP A 179 8.00 19.66 8.15
CA ASP A 179 6.75 19.53 7.41
C ASP A 179 6.98 18.93 6.00
N ASP A 180 5.87 18.47 5.39
CA ASP A 180 5.89 17.76 4.11
C ASP A 180 6.53 18.61 3.00
N HIS A 181 6.17 19.89 2.90
CA HIS A 181 6.68 20.80 1.88
C HIS A 181 8.19 21.07 2.02
N THR A 182 8.68 21.20 3.25
CA THR A 182 10.10 21.36 3.52
C THR A 182 10.88 20.13 3.03
N ILE A 183 10.38 18.92 3.33
CA ILE A 183 11.00 17.65 2.88
C ILE A 183 11.01 17.57 1.35
N GLU A 184 9.87 17.81 0.72
CA GLU A 184 9.76 17.78 -0.74
C GLU A 184 10.71 18.78 -1.41
N THR A 185 10.76 20.01 -0.92
CA THR A 185 11.66 21.04 -1.44
C THR A 185 13.13 20.65 -1.33
N GLN A 186 13.53 19.98 -0.23
CA GLN A 186 14.89 19.48 -0.06
C GLN A 186 15.22 18.36 -1.04
N LEU A 187 14.29 17.43 -1.26
CA LEU A 187 14.50 16.28 -2.13
C LEU A 187 14.50 16.63 -3.64
N THR A 188 13.74 17.65 -4.04
CA THR A 188 13.64 18.07 -5.45
C THR A 188 14.45 19.31 -5.78
N GLY A 189 15.02 19.95 -4.78
CA GLY A 189 15.74 21.22 -4.90
C GLY A 189 17.16 21.12 -5.41
N VAL A 190 17.75 22.30 -5.68
CA VAL A 190 19.16 22.46 -6.02
C VAL A 190 19.76 23.49 -5.05
N PRO A 191 20.73 23.14 -4.20
CA PRO A 191 21.28 21.78 -4.05
C PRO A 191 20.29 20.78 -3.46
N TRP A 192 20.40 19.53 -3.86
CA TRP A 192 19.67 18.43 -3.26
C TRP A 192 20.08 18.20 -1.82
N ILE A 193 19.13 18.00 -0.92
CA ILE A 193 19.37 17.75 0.50
C ILE A 193 18.61 16.48 0.91
N TRP A 194 19.36 15.48 1.36
CA TRP A 194 18.78 14.26 1.91
C TRP A 194 18.15 14.52 3.28
N THR A 195 16.95 13.98 3.52
CA THR A 195 16.20 14.20 4.76
C THR A 195 16.79 13.50 5.99
N GLY A 196 17.70 12.55 5.78
CA GLY A 196 18.24 11.70 6.86
C GLY A 196 17.26 10.61 7.31
N ASP A 197 17.64 9.91 8.37
CA ASP A 197 16.80 8.92 9.04
C ASP A 197 15.68 9.63 9.83
N PRO A 198 14.54 8.96 10.09
CA PRO A 198 13.52 9.48 10.98
C PRO A 198 14.08 9.66 12.40
N THR A 199 13.56 10.63 13.13
CA THR A 199 14.00 10.88 14.51
C THR A 199 13.27 10.00 15.52
N SER A 200 12.15 9.37 15.12
CA SER A 200 11.34 8.47 15.94
C SER A 200 10.47 7.59 15.06
N LEU A 201 9.93 6.52 15.65
CA LEU A 201 8.80 5.76 15.12
C LEU A 201 7.52 6.13 15.87
N LEU A 202 6.41 6.12 15.14
CA LEU A 202 5.06 6.30 15.68
C LEU A 202 4.31 4.97 15.61
N ILE A 203 3.88 4.47 16.77
CA ILE A 203 3.11 3.24 16.86
C ILE A 203 1.66 3.62 17.12
N ASN A 204 0.78 3.37 16.15
CA ASN A 204 -0.60 3.86 16.15
C ASN A 204 -0.72 5.36 16.50
N GLY A 205 0.20 6.17 15.97
CA GLY A 205 0.25 7.63 16.17
C GLY A 205 0.90 8.07 17.50
N GLN A 206 1.28 7.15 18.37
CA GLN A 206 1.91 7.44 19.64
C GLN A 206 3.42 7.31 19.55
N SER A 207 4.15 8.11 20.35
CA SER A 207 5.61 8.10 20.34
C SER A 207 6.18 6.80 20.91
N GLY A 208 7.00 6.13 20.11
CA GLY A 208 7.76 4.96 20.57
C GLY A 208 9.12 5.31 21.21
N THR A 209 9.63 6.52 21.03
CA THR A 209 11.02 6.87 21.40
C THR A 209 11.15 8.01 22.38
N ALA A 210 10.14 8.88 22.45
CA ALA A 210 10.30 10.09 23.22
C ALA A 210 9.91 9.85 24.65
N LEU A 211 10.85 9.69 25.58
CA LEU A 211 10.37 9.92 26.93
C LEU A 211 11.47 10.19 27.94
N ASN A 212 11.49 11.43 28.36
CA ASN A 212 12.04 11.79 29.64
C ASN A 212 10.86 11.89 30.63
N PHE A 213 10.52 10.77 31.29
CA PHE A 213 9.39 10.68 32.22
C PHE A 213 9.59 11.41 33.55
N SER A 214 10.64 12.19 33.70
CA SER A 214 10.87 13.02 34.88
C SER A 214 9.92 14.24 34.98
N VAL A 215 9.07 14.45 33.99
CA VAL A 215 7.98 15.43 34.01
C VAL A 215 6.66 14.68 34.16
N PRO A 216 5.68 15.17 34.96
CA PRO A 216 4.35 14.56 34.98
C PRO A 216 3.87 14.33 33.56
N ALA A 217 3.42 13.11 33.26
CA ALA A 217 3.03 12.73 31.92
C ALA A 217 2.17 13.85 31.30
N PRO A 218 2.58 14.42 30.14
CA PRO A 218 1.73 15.39 29.47
C PRO A 218 0.36 14.76 29.31
N SER A 219 -0.69 15.54 29.43
CA SER A 219 -2.08 15.09 29.14
C SER A 219 -2.25 14.64 27.68
N ASP A 220 -1.21 14.80 26.87
CA ASP A 220 -1.16 14.44 25.48
C ASP A 220 -0.75 12.97 25.28
N GLN A 221 -1.68 12.17 24.78
CA GLN A 221 -1.47 10.75 24.51
C GLN A 221 -0.36 10.49 23.46
N SER A 222 -0.08 11.45 22.57
CA SER A 222 0.98 11.31 21.56
C SER A 222 2.37 11.15 22.15
N CYS A 223 2.53 11.52 23.43
CA CYS A 223 3.78 11.43 24.19
C CYS A 223 3.95 10.14 24.98
N GLN A 224 3.02 9.21 24.88
CA GLN A 224 3.06 7.95 25.62
C GLN A 224 3.25 6.77 24.67
N PRO A 225 3.92 5.69 25.11
CA PRO A 225 3.97 4.46 24.34
C PRO A 225 2.56 3.91 24.11
N TRP A 226 2.34 3.41 22.91
CA TRP A 226 1.09 2.70 22.63
C TRP A 226 0.96 1.44 23.48
N VAL A 227 -0.26 1.16 23.93
CA VAL A 227 -0.56 0.01 24.79
C VAL A 227 -1.47 -0.95 24.04
N MET A 228 -0.97 -2.17 23.78
CA MET A 228 -1.74 -3.30 23.26
C MET A 228 -2.38 -4.03 24.43
N ASN A 229 -3.67 -3.85 24.63
CA ASN A 229 -4.41 -4.56 25.70
C ASN A 229 -4.88 -5.92 25.19
N VAL A 230 -4.59 -6.98 25.96
CA VAL A 230 -4.99 -8.35 25.66
C VAL A 230 -5.51 -9.06 26.92
N GLU A 231 -6.33 -10.09 26.73
CA GLU A 231 -6.74 -11.02 27.79
C GLU A 231 -5.88 -12.29 27.77
N ALA A 232 -5.68 -12.90 28.91
CA ALA A 232 -4.91 -14.13 29.02
C ALA A 232 -5.62 -15.33 28.38
N GLY A 233 -4.87 -16.14 27.60
CA GLY A 233 -5.35 -17.38 26.99
C GLY A 233 -6.22 -17.19 25.76
N LYS A 234 -6.22 -15.99 25.15
CA LYS A 234 -6.89 -15.70 23.87
C LYS A 234 -5.93 -15.68 22.70
N THR A 235 -6.48 -15.79 21.51
CA THR A 235 -5.75 -15.62 20.25
C THR A 235 -6.19 -14.33 19.56
N TYR A 236 -5.26 -13.43 19.32
CA TYR A 236 -5.50 -12.17 18.60
C TYR A 236 -4.92 -12.23 17.20
N ARG A 237 -5.70 -11.75 16.20
CA ARG A 237 -5.15 -11.42 14.89
C ARG A 237 -4.59 -10.00 14.95
N VAL A 238 -3.27 -9.86 14.88
CA VAL A 238 -2.62 -8.55 14.82
C VAL A 238 -2.35 -8.20 13.37
N ARG A 239 -3.03 -7.16 12.89
CA ARG A 239 -2.91 -6.62 11.54
C ARG A 239 -1.83 -5.54 11.50
N VAL A 240 -0.69 -5.87 10.93
CA VAL A 240 0.48 -4.98 10.85
C VAL A 240 0.44 -4.21 9.54
N ILE A 241 0.61 -2.89 9.63
CA ILE A 241 0.65 -1.99 8.47
C ILE A 241 1.97 -1.21 8.52
N GLY A 242 2.86 -1.44 7.57
CA GLY A 242 4.08 -0.70 7.35
C GLY A 242 3.78 0.61 6.62
N SER A 243 3.48 1.67 7.36
CA SER A 243 3.17 3.01 6.84
C SER A 243 4.31 3.99 7.15
N THR A 244 5.53 3.50 7.15
CA THR A 244 6.75 4.30 7.26
C THR A 244 7.00 5.09 5.97
N ALA A 245 7.77 6.15 6.04
CA ALA A 245 8.21 6.90 4.85
C ALA A 245 9.50 6.34 4.26
N LEU A 246 10.38 5.82 5.12
CA LEU A 246 11.72 5.35 4.76
C LEU A 246 12.05 3.98 5.38
N SER A 247 11.57 3.73 6.60
CA SER A 247 12.16 2.71 7.46
C SER A 247 11.65 1.31 7.19
N LEU A 248 12.57 0.39 6.99
CA LEU A 248 12.36 -1.03 7.27
C LEU A 248 12.46 -1.24 8.77
N VAL A 249 11.44 -1.84 9.38
CA VAL A 249 11.31 -2.00 10.82
C VAL A 249 11.26 -3.48 11.20
N LEU A 250 12.09 -3.87 12.16
CA LEU A 250 11.96 -5.13 12.87
C LEU A 250 11.25 -4.88 14.20
N PHE A 251 10.40 -5.83 14.62
CA PHE A 251 9.86 -5.80 15.98
C PHE A 251 9.62 -7.19 16.54
N GLY A 252 9.69 -7.28 17.86
CA GLY A 252 9.41 -8.49 18.62
C GLY A 252 8.70 -8.16 19.93
N LEU A 253 8.11 -9.16 20.56
CA LEU A 253 7.37 -9.06 21.80
C LEU A 253 8.13 -9.82 22.90
N GLU A 254 8.46 -9.14 23.98
CA GLU A 254 9.17 -9.73 25.12
C GLU A 254 8.42 -10.97 25.66
N HIS A 255 9.12 -12.09 25.78
CA HIS A 255 8.58 -13.40 26.17
C HIS A 255 7.48 -13.98 25.28
N HIS A 256 7.29 -13.46 24.03
CA HIS A 256 6.31 -13.95 23.07
C HIS A 256 6.98 -14.15 21.71
N ASP A 257 7.80 -15.17 21.60
CA ASP A 257 8.65 -15.50 20.44
C ASP A 257 8.01 -16.45 19.42
N ASN A 258 6.70 -16.68 19.54
CA ASN A 258 5.97 -17.60 18.67
C ASN A 258 4.83 -16.87 17.94
N LEU A 259 5.19 -15.96 17.04
CA LEU A 259 4.24 -15.25 16.19
C LEU A 259 3.92 -16.11 14.98
N THR A 260 2.64 -16.30 14.65
CA THR A 260 2.22 -17.13 13.53
C THR A 260 1.66 -16.27 12.40
N ILE A 261 2.47 -16.01 11.36
CA ILE A 261 2.03 -15.23 10.19
C ILE A 261 0.99 -16.03 9.42
N ILE A 262 -0.14 -15.40 9.09
CA ILE A 262 -1.27 -15.99 8.37
C ILE A 262 -1.69 -15.22 7.12
N GLU A 263 -1.17 -14.02 6.93
CA GLU A 263 -1.54 -13.13 5.83
C GLU A 263 -0.35 -12.25 5.44
N THR A 264 -0.20 -12.02 4.15
CA THR A 264 0.71 -11.05 3.54
C THR A 264 -0.05 -10.26 2.47
N ASP A 265 -0.04 -8.92 2.53
CA ASP A 265 -0.63 -8.02 1.53
C ASP A 265 -2.01 -8.52 1.00
N ASN A 266 -3.02 -8.58 1.87
CA ASN A 266 -4.38 -9.05 1.56
C ASN A 266 -4.49 -10.51 1.06
N SER A 267 -3.49 -11.31 1.29
CA SER A 267 -3.50 -12.71 0.84
C SER A 267 -3.17 -13.64 1.98
N TYR A 268 -4.08 -14.54 2.31
CA TYR A 268 -3.81 -15.59 3.28
C TYR A 268 -2.68 -16.48 2.81
N VAL A 269 -1.82 -16.85 3.74
CA VAL A 269 -0.72 -17.80 3.54
C VAL A 269 -0.88 -19.00 4.48
N TYR A 270 -0.24 -20.13 4.16
CA TYR A 270 -0.11 -21.20 5.15
C TYR A 270 0.64 -20.66 6.37
N PRO A 271 0.24 -21.05 7.60
CA PRO A 271 0.80 -20.49 8.82
C PRO A 271 2.31 -20.70 8.93
N VAL A 272 3.04 -19.63 9.17
CA VAL A 272 4.50 -19.66 9.34
C VAL A 272 4.87 -19.02 10.66
N GLN A 273 5.67 -19.71 11.47
CA GLN A 273 6.10 -19.21 12.77
C GLN A 273 7.40 -18.41 12.67
N THR A 274 7.48 -17.32 13.44
CA THR A 274 8.66 -16.47 13.55
C THR A 274 8.76 -15.86 14.95
N PRO A 275 9.97 -15.64 15.48
CA PRO A 275 10.15 -14.99 16.77
C PRO A 275 10.06 -13.45 16.69
N TYR A 276 10.11 -12.87 15.50
CA TYR A 276 10.04 -11.43 15.27
C TYR A 276 9.41 -11.15 13.90
N MET A 277 8.94 -9.93 13.71
CA MET A 277 8.41 -9.46 12.45
C MET A 277 9.39 -8.50 11.77
N GLN A 278 9.40 -8.52 10.44
CA GLN A 278 10.02 -7.51 9.59
C GLN A 278 8.95 -6.91 8.70
N VAL A 279 8.89 -5.60 8.63
CA VAL A 279 7.95 -4.88 7.78
C VAL A 279 8.60 -3.63 7.18
N ASP A 280 8.45 -3.44 5.90
CA ASP A 280 8.89 -2.24 5.18
C ASP A 280 7.69 -1.40 4.79
N THR A 281 7.94 -0.18 4.29
CA THR A 281 6.88 0.72 3.86
C THR A 281 6.02 0.10 2.76
N GLY A 282 4.70 0.20 2.89
CA GLY A 282 3.72 -0.40 1.98
C GLY A 282 3.37 -1.86 2.28
N GLN A 283 4.18 -2.60 3.02
CA GLN A 283 3.91 -4.01 3.34
C GLN A 283 2.87 -4.15 4.44
N ARG A 284 2.03 -5.19 4.36
CA ARG A 284 1.11 -5.57 5.42
C ARG A 284 1.27 -7.05 5.73
N PHE A 285 1.07 -7.36 6.99
CA PHE A 285 1.06 -8.73 7.51
C PHE A 285 -0.05 -8.89 8.53
N SER A 286 -0.61 -10.08 8.66
CA SER A 286 -1.33 -10.46 9.87
C SER A 286 -0.65 -11.64 10.52
N PHE A 287 -0.49 -11.58 11.83
CA PHE A 287 -0.06 -12.73 12.62
C PHE A 287 -1.05 -13.04 13.74
N LEU A 288 -1.08 -14.31 14.15
CA LEU A 288 -1.78 -14.74 15.35
C LEU A 288 -0.84 -14.60 16.54
N LEU A 289 -1.28 -13.83 17.54
CA LEU A 289 -0.68 -13.73 18.85
C LEU A 289 -1.49 -14.60 19.80
N GLN A 290 -0.95 -15.73 20.18
CA GLN A 290 -1.52 -16.54 21.25
C GLN A 290 -1.03 -16.02 22.59
N THR A 291 -1.91 -15.41 23.37
CA THR A 291 -1.57 -14.84 24.67
C THR A 291 -1.36 -15.92 25.71
N LYS A 292 -0.46 -15.64 26.66
CA LYS A 292 -0.12 -16.56 27.72
C LYS A 292 -1.32 -16.83 28.63
N PRO A 293 -1.57 -18.09 29.02
CA PRO A 293 -2.56 -18.39 30.04
C PRO A 293 -2.09 -17.87 31.41
N LEU A 294 -3.01 -17.70 32.36
CA LEU A 294 -2.72 -17.19 33.70
C LEU A 294 -1.64 -17.98 34.42
N SER A 295 -1.60 -19.29 34.21
CA SER A 295 -0.60 -20.16 34.87
C SER A 295 0.83 -19.85 34.40
N GLU A 296 1.01 -19.44 33.12
CA GLU A 296 2.31 -19.03 32.63
C GLU A 296 2.71 -17.63 33.14
N LEU A 297 1.76 -16.68 33.20
CA LEU A 297 2.00 -15.36 33.79
C LEU A 297 2.41 -15.46 35.28
N GLN A 298 1.81 -16.38 36.03
CA GLN A 298 2.23 -16.66 37.42
C GLN A 298 3.67 -17.17 37.48
N GLY A 299 4.11 -17.96 36.51
CA GLY A 299 5.49 -18.41 36.38
C GLY A 299 6.50 -17.31 36.05
N LEU A 300 6.03 -16.16 35.57
CA LEU A 300 6.82 -14.95 35.32
C LEU A 300 6.68 -13.91 36.45
N ASP A 301 6.66 -14.36 37.70
CA ASP A 301 6.49 -13.53 38.90
C ASP A 301 5.23 -12.64 38.88
N GLY A 302 4.20 -13.04 38.10
CA GLY A 302 2.96 -12.30 37.95
C GLY A 302 3.09 -11.07 37.03
N GLN A 303 4.14 -10.99 36.20
CA GLN A 303 4.30 -9.92 35.21
C GLN A 303 3.11 -9.94 34.24
N THR A 304 2.46 -8.79 34.08
CA THR A 304 1.32 -8.60 33.18
C THR A 304 1.60 -7.59 32.05
N LYS A 305 2.75 -6.94 32.06
CA LYS A 305 3.18 -5.98 31.03
C LYS A 305 4.52 -6.39 30.47
N PHE A 306 4.61 -6.36 29.14
CA PHE A 306 5.79 -6.75 28.39
C PHE A 306 6.09 -5.69 27.35
N TRP A 307 7.38 -5.53 27.01
CA TRP A 307 7.78 -4.61 25.95
C TRP A 307 7.51 -5.20 24.57
N ILE A 308 7.05 -4.34 23.66
CA ILE A 308 7.14 -4.56 22.23
C ILE A 308 8.25 -3.65 21.74
N GLN A 309 9.37 -4.22 21.30
CA GLN A 309 10.54 -3.48 20.83
C GLN A 309 10.52 -3.38 19.32
N PHE A 310 10.74 -2.17 18.80
CA PHE A 310 10.87 -1.85 17.39
C PHE A 310 12.25 -1.29 17.10
N GLU A 311 12.83 -1.66 15.98
CA GLU A 311 14.14 -1.18 15.54
C GLU A 311 14.13 -0.90 14.05
N THR A 312 14.61 0.27 13.61
CA THR A 312 14.83 0.52 12.19
C THR A 312 16.07 -0.21 11.70
N ARG A 313 16.08 -0.54 10.42
CA ARG A 313 17.24 -1.12 9.72
C ARG A 313 17.52 -0.36 8.43
N GLN A 314 18.75 -0.53 7.93
CA GLN A 314 19.21 0.03 6.66
C GLN A 314 19.39 1.57 6.62
N GLY A 315 19.10 2.27 7.69
CA GLY A 315 19.44 3.68 7.88
C GLY A 315 20.91 3.90 8.28
N GLN A 316 21.29 5.15 8.46
CA GLN A 316 22.62 5.53 8.98
C GLN A 316 22.74 5.20 10.47
N SER A 317 21.62 5.22 11.18
CA SER A 317 21.52 4.88 12.60
C SER A 317 20.27 4.02 12.85
N THR A 318 20.33 3.18 13.91
CA THR A 318 19.15 2.44 14.36
C THR A 318 18.32 3.33 15.29
N VAL A 319 17.06 3.54 14.93
CA VAL A 319 16.06 4.16 15.80
C VAL A 319 15.33 3.06 16.56
N PHE A 320 15.37 3.16 17.90
CA PHE A 320 14.64 2.25 18.78
C PHE A 320 13.31 2.87 19.19
N ALA A 321 12.27 2.04 19.25
CA ALA A 321 10.97 2.43 19.75
C ALA A 321 10.33 1.30 20.56
N TRP A 322 9.42 1.66 21.45
CA TRP A 322 8.75 0.69 22.31
C TRP A 322 7.24 0.94 22.39
N ALA A 323 6.50 -0.15 22.54
CA ALA A 323 5.11 -0.18 22.92
C ALA A 323 4.94 -1.20 24.07
N ILE A 324 3.76 -1.27 24.66
CA ILE A 324 3.49 -2.12 25.81
C ILE A 324 2.43 -3.15 25.45
N LEU A 325 2.73 -4.43 25.59
CA LEU A 325 1.73 -5.51 25.63
C LEU A 325 1.23 -5.61 27.06
N ASN A 326 -0.05 -5.33 27.30
CA ASN A 326 -0.66 -5.29 28.64
C ASN A 326 -1.76 -6.35 28.78
N TYR A 327 -1.57 -7.28 29.70
CA TYR A 327 -2.59 -8.26 30.08
C TYR A 327 -3.58 -7.61 31.04
N THR A 328 -4.83 -7.45 30.59
CA THR A 328 -5.91 -6.91 31.42
C THR A 328 -6.37 -7.98 32.44
N ALA A 329 -6.70 -7.54 33.65
CA ALA A 329 -7.15 -8.46 34.70
C ALA A 329 -8.47 -9.13 34.32
N LEU A 330 -8.58 -10.42 34.58
CA LEU A 330 -9.81 -11.20 34.41
C LEU A 330 -10.96 -10.61 35.22
N GLY A 331 -12.08 -10.30 34.58
CA GLY A 331 -13.36 -10.06 35.20
C GLY A 331 -13.85 -8.62 35.24
N VAL A 332 -13.14 -7.66 34.62
CA VAL A 332 -13.70 -6.34 34.36
C VAL A 332 -14.05 -6.25 32.88
N SER A 333 -15.30 -6.54 32.52
CA SER A 333 -15.85 -6.24 31.23
C SER A 333 -15.85 -4.71 31.05
N THR A 334 -14.84 -4.18 30.40
CA THR A 334 -14.90 -2.81 29.93
C THR A 334 -15.73 -2.81 28.65
N SER A 335 -17.04 -2.55 28.81
CA SER A 335 -17.87 -2.08 27.71
C SER A 335 -17.13 -0.95 27.00
N GLN A 336 -16.95 -1.10 25.68
CA GLN A 336 -16.40 -0.07 24.81
C GLN A 336 -16.96 1.31 25.17
N GLY A 337 -16.09 2.27 25.49
CA GLY A 337 -16.46 3.67 25.46
C GLY A 337 -16.38 4.50 26.72
N GLN A 338 -15.55 4.17 27.70
CA GLN A 338 -15.13 5.16 28.70
C GLN A 338 -13.68 4.92 29.10
N VAL A 339 -12.82 5.81 28.65
CA VAL A 339 -11.49 6.01 29.24
C VAL A 339 -11.74 6.59 30.63
N ASP A 340 -11.62 5.74 31.65
CA ASP A 340 -11.63 6.21 33.03
C ASP A 340 -10.41 7.12 33.23
N ASN A 341 -10.66 8.41 33.41
CA ASN A 341 -9.68 9.45 33.72
C ASN A 341 -9.15 9.34 35.16
N GLN A 342 -8.93 8.13 35.64
CA GLN A 342 -8.16 7.92 36.86
C GLN A 342 -6.71 7.67 36.49
N THR A 343 -5.85 8.58 36.91
CA THR A 343 -4.39 8.55 36.91
C THR A 343 -3.84 7.10 36.98
N GLN A 344 -3.81 6.40 35.84
CA GLN A 344 -2.99 5.21 35.70
C GLN A 344 -1.54 5.72 35.62
N SER A 345 -0.87 5.67 36.75
CA SER A 345 0.58 5.68 36.82
C SER A 345 1.09 4.66 35.80
N CYS A 346 1.73 5.12 34.72
CA CYS A 346 2.31 4.25 33.70
C CYS A 346 3.46 3.47 34.32
N CYS A 347 3.14 2.30 34.87
CA CYS A 347 4.15 1.37 35.35
C CYS A 347 4.63 0.53 34.17
N TYR A 348 5.88 0.72 33.78
CA TYR A 348 6.55 -0.08 32.77
C TYR A 348 6.89 -1.48 33.28
N PRO A 349 6.93 -2.50 32.42
CA PRO A 349 7.29 -3.84 32.83
C PRO A 349 8.78 -3.90 33.24
N THR A 350 9.08 -3.99 34.52
CA THR A 350 10.38 -4.38 35.02
C THR A 350 10.25 -5.24 36.25
N SER A 351 11.18 -6.12 36.41
CA SER A 351 11.24 -7.22 37.37
C SER A 351 11.36 -6.84 38.85
N ASN A 352 10.95 -5.67 39.29
CA ASN A 352 10.87 -5.36 40.72
C ASN A 352 10.00 -4.13 40.98
N SER A 353 8.97 -4.30 41.70
CA SER A 353 8.03 -3.47 42.46
C SER A 353 8.16 -1.92 42.54
N SER A 354 9.00 -1.30 41.80
CA SER A 354 9.06 0.14 41.59
C SER A 354 8.98 0.44 40.11
N CYS A 355 7.90 1.12 39.69
CA CYS A 355 7.77 1.57 38.29
C CYS A 355 8.98 2.39 37.87
N PRO A 356 9.77 1.97 36.89
CA PRO A 356 10.81 2.86 36.37
C PRO A 356 10.13 3.94 35.55
N ASP A 357 10.48 5.19 35.86
CA ASP A 357 9.98 6.37 35.18
C ASP A 357 10.68 6.63 33.81
N SER A 358 11.24 5.58 33.18
CA SER A 358 12.00 5.72 31.94
C SER A 358 11.86 4.51 31.03
N LEU A 359 11.92 4.72 29.72
CA LEU A 359 12.08 3.65 28.72
C LEU A 359 13.34 2.84 29.00
N PRO A 360 13.43 1.58 28.51
CA PRO A 360 14.66 0.81 28.59
C PRO A 360 15.83 1.60 28.03
N THR A 361 16.96 1.61 28.73
CA THR A 361 18.20 2.26 28.28
C THR A 361 19.00 1.39 27.31
N ALA A 362 18.58 0.12 27.16
CA ALA A 362 19.17 -0.86 26.25
C ALA A 362 18.05 -1.71 25.63
N PRO A 363 18.29 -2.33 24.46
CA PRO A 363 17.36 -3.29 23.89
C PRO A 363 17.01 -4.40 24.88
N VAL A 364 15.73 -4.75 24.95
CA VAL A 364 15.23 -5.90 25.75
C VAL A 364 15.22 -7.20 24.94
N LEU A 365 15.23 -7.08 23.61
CA LEU A 365 15.30 -8.17 22.66
C LEU A 365 16.54 -8.03 21.78
N ASP A 366 17.16 -9.16 21.46
CA ASP A 366 18.25 -9.22 20.47
C ASP A 366 17.67 -9.52 19.09
N LEU A 367 17.27 -8.47 18.36
CA LEU A 367 16.71 -8.59 17.02
C LEU A 367 17.84 -8.66 15.97
N PRO A 368 17.67 -9.46 14.90
CA PRO A 368 18.71 -9.63 13.89
C PRO A 368 19.15 -8.33 13.23
N THR A 369 20.44 -8.23 12.95
CA THR A 369 20.99 -7.11 12.17
C THR A 369 20.89 -7.35 10.67
N ASN A 370 20.91 -8.62 10.22
CA ASN A 370 20.66 -8.96 8.83
C ASN A 370 19.16 -9.00 8.56
N VAL A 371 18.72 -8.24 7.55
CA VAL A 371 17.31 -8.13 7.13
C VAL A 371 17.08 -8.67 5.71
N THR A 372 18.14 -9.15 5.06
CA THR A 372 18.07 -9.70 3.71
C THR A 372 17.47 -11.09 3.77
N ASP A 373 16.62 -11.42 2.81
CA ASP A 373 15.98 -12.74 2.64
C ASP A 373 15.12 -13.20 3.85
N TRP A 374 14.58 -12.25 4.63
CA TRP A 374 13.68 -12.61 5.72
C TRP A 374 12.42 -13.28 5.18
N MET A 375 12.23 -14.55 5.53
CA MET A 375 11.08 -15.38 5.13
C MET A 375 10.92 -15.55 3.60
N GLU A 376 11.97 -15.23 2.82
CA GLU A 376 11.96 -15.43 1.37
C GLU A 376 11.68 -16.89 1.03
N TYR A 377 10.93 -17.12 -0.05
CA TYR A 377 10.54 -18.44 -0.53
C TYR A 377 9.75 -19.29 0.49
N THR A 378 9.22 -18.66 1.55
CA THR A 378 8.50 -19.37 2.62
C THR A 378 6.98 -19.24 2.48
N PHE A 379 6.50 -18.05 2.09
CA PHE A 379 5.07 -17.79 2.00
C PHE A 379 4.46 -18.50 0.80
N GLN A 380 3.41 -19.30 1.04
CA GLN A 380 2.63 -19.94 0.00
C GLN A 380 1.13 -19.73 0.31
N ASN A 381 0.35 -19.44 -0.72
CA ASN A 381 -1.07 -19.20 -0.55
C ASN A 381 -1.86 -20.52 -0.62
N PRO A 382 -2.80 -20.77 0.31
CA PRO A 382 -3.73 -21.86 0.18
C PRO A 382 -4.67 -21.64 -1.04
N PRO A 383 -5.22 -22.70 -1.63
CA PRO A 383 -6.11 -22.60 -2.79
C PRO A 383 -7.52 -22.12 -2.35
N LEU A 384 -7.62 -20.83 -2.02
CA LEU A 384 -8.88 -20.20 -1.64
C LEU A 384 -9.70 -19.77 -2.88
N ALA A 385 -11.01 -19.68 -2.71
CA ALA A 385 -11.90 -19.19 -3.76
C ALA A 385 -11.51 -17.76 -4.17
N GLY A 386 -11.40 -17.53 -5.47
CA GLY A 386 -10.98 -16.24 -6.04
C GLY A 386 -9.46 -16.04 -6.14
N TYR A 387 -8.63 -16.90 -5.56
CA TYR A 387 -7.20 -16.87 -5.82
C TYR A 387 -6.90 -17.58 -7.14
N GLU A 388 -6.26 -16.86 -8.04
CA GLU A 388 -5.73 -17.48 -9.27
C GLU A 388 -4.54 -18.38 -8.93
N SER A 389 -4.30 -19.39 -9.76
CA SER A 389 -3.08 -20.19 -9.63
C SER A 389 -1.85 -19.37 -10.06
N PRO A 390 -0.68 -19.57 -9.41
CA PRO A 390 0.55 -18.89 -9.83
C PRO A 390 0.91 -19.22 -11.28
N PRO A 391 1.31 -18.23 -12.10
CA PRO A 391 1.80 -18.50 -13.45
C PRO A 391 3.12 -19.27 -13.40
N ASN A 392 3.21 -20.38 -14.13
CA ASN A 392 4.47 -21.12 -14.24
C ASN A 392 5.40 -20.48 -15.30
N ALA A 393 6.65 -20.92 -15.35
CA ALA A 393 7.64 -20.34 -16.24
C ALA A 393 7.32 -20.52 -17.74
N THR A 394 6.54 -21.56 -18.10
CA THR A 394 6.18 -21.83 -19.50
C THR A 394 5.01 -20.95 -19.98
N GLU A 395 4.30 -20.32 -19.07
CA GLU A 395 3.24 -19.37 -19.40
C GLU A 395 3.78 -17.96 -19.67
N VAL A 396 5.01 -17.65 -19.26
CA VAL A 396 5.62 -16.32 -19.45
C VAL A 396 5.71 -15.99 -20.94
N THR A 397 5.00 -14.96 -21.35
CA THR A 397 4.98 -14.46 -22.72
C THR A 397 6.04 -13.40 -22.96
N ARG A 398 6.37 -12.62 -21.90
CA ARG A 398 7.33 -11.53 -21.98
C ARG A 398 8.04 -11.29 -20.65
N ARG A 399 9.36 -11.11 -20.71
CA ARG A 399 10.17 -10.66 -19.58
C ARG A 399 10.60 -9.22 -19.77
N ILE A 400 10.46 -8.42 -18.71
CA ILE A 400 10.85 -7.01 -18.67
C ILE A 400 11.82 -6.85 -17.50
N ILE A 401 13.02 -6.37 -17.78
CA ILE A 401 14.05 -6.12 -16.76
C ILE A 401 14.14 -4.62 -16.52
N ILE A 402 14.02 -4.19 -15.28
CA ILE A 402 14.05 -2.79 -14.88
C ILE A 402 15.12 -2.62 -13.82
N SER A 403 16.18 -1.90 -14.17
CA SER A 403 17.23 -1.51 -13.23
C SER A 403 16.90 -0.17 -12.61
N THR A 404 16.88 -0.10 -11.28
CA THR A 404 16.57 1.11 -10.54
C THR A 404 17.77 1.62 -9.76
N SER A 405 17.98 2.94 -9.75
CA SER A 405 19.15 3.58 -9.17
C SER A 405 18.88 5.04 -8.80
N GLN A 406 19.69 5.60 -7.92
CA GLN A 406 19.77 7.03 -7.68
C GLN A 406 20.79 7.68 -8.63
N PHE A 407 20.41 8.78 -9.25
CA PHE A 407 21.25 9.49 -10.22
C PHE A 407 21.37 10.97 -9.90
N LEU A 408 22.61 11.45 -9.73
CA LEU A 408 22.91 12.86 -9.64
C LEU A 408 23.08 13.44 -11.06
N ASN A 409 22.17 14.31 -11.45
CA ASN A 409 22.27 15.04 -12.69
C ASN A 409 23.30 16.19 -12.57
N ASN A 410 24.50 15.99 -13.09
CA ASN A 410 25.59 16.96 -13.01
C ASN A 410 25.29 18.29 -13.75
N SER A 411 24.38 18.31 -14.71
CA SER A 411 24.03 19.52 -15.45
C SER A 411 23.03 20.41 -14.75
N SER A 412 22.06 19.83 -14.04
CA SER A 412 21.09 20.57 -13.23
C SER A 412 21.46 20.66 -11.74
N GLY A 413 22.27 19.71 -11.26
CA GLY A 413 22.66 19.62 -9.84
C GLY A 413 21.60 19.02 -8.95
N ASN A 414 20.49 18.51 -9.50
CA ASN A 414 19.47 17.78 -8.74
C ASN A 414 19.77 16.27 -8.74
N THR A 415 19.21 15.59 -7.75
CA THR A 415 19.29 14.12 -7.64
C THR A 415 17.91 13.54 -7.88
N VAL A 416 17.85 12.53 -8.73
CA VAL A 416 16.60 11.83 -9.09
C VAL A 416 16.74 10.32 -8.86
N MET A 417 15.62 9.64 -8.70
CA MET A 417 15.56 8.18 -8.75
C MET A 417 15.10 7.75 -10.12
N ILE A 418 15.84 6.83 -10.75
CA ILE A 418 15.59 6.39 -12.12
C ILE A 418 15.22 4.91 -12.18
N SER A 419 14.41 4.57 -13.18
CA SER A 419 14.11 3.22 -13.59
C SER A 419 14.41 3.08 -15.08
N ASN A 420 15.41 2.27 -15.45
CA ASN A 420 15.94 2.17 -16.82
C ASN A 420 16.33 3.52 -17.44
N ASN A 421 17.00 4.39 -16.68
CA ASN A 421 17.42 5.74 -17.05
C ASN A 421 16.30 6.77 -17.20
N GLU A 422 15.08 6.41 -16.91
CA GLU A 422 13.93 7.31 -16.90
C GLU A 422 13.52 7.61 -15.45
N TYR A 423 13.03 8.80 -15.21
CA TYR A 423 12.35 9.15 -13.97
C TYR A 423 11.00 9.76 -14.28
N TRP A 424 10.06 9.54 -13.39
CA TRP A 424 8.72 10.06 -13.54
C TRP A 424 8.43 11.07 -12.42
N SER A 425 7.88 12.20 -12.74
CA SER A 425 7.60 13.26 -11.77
C SER A 425 6.12 13.57 -11.76
N ASP A 426 5.51 13.47 -10.60
CA ASP A 426 4.23 14.07 -10.35
C ASP A 426 4.35 15.58 -10.53
N SER A 427 3.33 16.19 -11.07
CA SER A 427 3.27 17.63 -11.04
C SER A 427 3.30 18.12 -9.60
N ALA A 428 4.01 19.22 -9.40
CA ALA A 428 4.22 19.81 -8.08
C ALA A 428 2.94 19.92 -7.27
N PRO A 429 2.95 19.62 -5.97
CA PRO A 429 1.76 19.70 -5.12
C PRO A 429 1.13 21.10 -5.04
N LEU A 430 1.83 22.13 -5.49
CA LEU A 430 1.48 23.54 -5.33
C LEU A 430 0.99 24.24 -6.61
N GLY A 431 0.45 23.57 -7.59
CA GLY A 431 -0.03 24.28 -8.78
C GLY A 431 -0.89 23.49 -9.73
N PRO A 432 -1.52 24.17 -10.69
CA PRO A 432 -2.20 23.47 -11.77
C PRO A 432 -1.19 22.62 -12.52
N THR A 433 -1.52 21.37 -12.74
CA THR A 433 -0.73 20.49 -13.56
C THR A 433 -1.03 20.76 -15.03
N THR A 434 -0.02 20.71 -15.87
CA THR A 434 -0.18 20.88 -17.32
C THR A 434 -0.34 19.53 -18.04
N ASP A 435 0.07 18.45 -17.37
CA ASP A 435 0.13 17.13 -17.99
C ASP A 435 -1.14 16.35 -17.69
N THR A 436 -1.89 16.01 -18.71
CA THR A 436 -3.12 15.24 -18.59
C THR A 436 -2.79 13.81 -18.14
N PRO A 437 -3.50 13.27 -17.11
CA PRO A 437 -3.30 11.89 -16.68
C PRO A 437 -3.54 10.89 -17.81
N TYR A 438 -2.73 9.85 -17.91
CA TYR A 438 -2.81 8.86 -18.99
C TYR A 438 -4.20 8.23 -19.13
N LEU A 439 -4.85 7.86 -18.02
CA LEU A 439 -6.20 7.29 -18.07
C LEU A 439 -7.23 8.33 -18.56
N VAL A 440 -7.06 9.60 -18.19
CA VAL A 440 -7.92 10.70 -18.66
C VAL A 440 -7.77 10.86 -20.18
N GLU A 441 -6.55 10.86 -20.71
CA GLU A 441 -6.29 10.93 -22.15
C GLU A 441 -6.95 9.78 -22.91
N ILE A 442 -6.79 8.55 -22.41
CA ILE A 442 -7.41 7.35 -23.01
C ILE A 442 -8.93 7.47 -23.01
N LEU A 443 -9.53 7.86 -21.89
CA LEU A 443 -10.99 7.97 -21.77
C LEU A 443 -11.59 9.14 -22.58
N GLN A 444 -10.84 10.18 -22.83
CA GLN A 444 -11.25 11.28 -23.72
C GLN A 444 -11.22 10.90 -25.21
N ASN A 445 -10.79 9.70 -25.54
CA ASN A 445 -10.56 9.27 -26.92
C ASN A 445 -9.58 10.20 -27.65
N ALA A 446 -8.57 10.67 -26.91
CA ALA A 446 -7.67 11.72 -27.31
C ALA A 446 -6.52 11.21 -28.17
N SER A 447 -6.82 10.81 -29.39
CA SER A 447 -5.83 10.86 -30.48
C SER A 447 -5.41 12.31 -30.83
N VAL A 448 -5.83 13.30 -30.04
CA VAL A 448 -5.77 14.71 -30.47
C VAL A 448 -4.46 15.41 -30.09
N ASN A 449 -3.81 15.05 -28.99
CA ASN A 449 -2.51 15.64 -28.60
C ASN A 449 -1.63 14.70 -27.77
N GLY A 450 -2.09 13.52 -27.41
CA GLY A 450 -1.35 12.57 -26.59
C GLY A 450 -0.62 11.53 -27.42
N VAL A 451 0.51 11.08 -26.94
CA VAL A 451 1.19 9.92 -27.50
C VAL A 451 0.49 8.69 -26.95
N THR A 452 -0.38 8.07 -27.74
CA THR A 452 -1.00 6.79 -27.37
C THR A 452 0.08 5.75 -27.13
N PRO A 453 0.04 5.01 -26.00
CA PRO A 453 0.95 3.91 -25.75
C PRO A 453 0.95 2.92 -26.93
N ASP A 454 2.14 2.61 -27.43
CA ASP A 454 2.30 1.72 -28.60
C ASP A 454 3.02 0.44 -28.19
N TYR A 455 2.28 -0.65 -28.26
CA TYR A 455 2.78 -1.98 -27.89
C TYR A 455 3.96 -2.42 -28.77
N GLY A 456 3.93 -2.09 -30.08
CA GLY A 456 5.02 -2.46 -31.00
C GLY A 456 6.33 -1.72 -30.67
N ARG A 457 6.26 -0.42 -30.35
CA ARG A 457 7.43 0.35 -29.89
C ARG A 457 7.97 -0.21 -28.58
N ALA A 458 7.09 -0.54 -27.66
CA ALA A 458 7.48 -1.13 -26.37
C ALA A 458 8.20 -2.47 -26.56
N ILE A 459 7.68 -3.37 -27.39
CA ILE A 459 8.35 -4.64 -27.69
C ILE A 459 9.74 -4.41 -28.29
N ALA A 460 9.88 -3.46 -29.18
CA ALA A 460 11.16 -3.11 -29.79
C ALA A 460 12.17 -2.48 -28.81
N ASN A 461 11.70 -2.00 -27.64
CA ASN A 461 12.51 -1.29 -26.66
C ASN A 461 12.41 -1.94 -25.25
N GLY A 462 12.51 -3.27 -25.17
CA GLY A 462 12.60 -3.98 -23.88
C GLY A 462 11.36 -3.92 -23.00
N GLY A 463 10.20 -3.55 -23.56
CA GLY A 463 8.92 -3.44 -22.84
C GLY A 463 8.47 -2.01 -22.57
N PHE A 464 9.33 -1.02 -22.74
CA PHE A 464 9.04 0.40 -22.50
C PHE A 464 8.77 1.15 -23.81
N ASP A 465 7.69 1.88 -23.87
CA ASP A 465 7.42 2.81 -24.97
C ASP A 465 8.00 4.20 -24.66
N PRO A 466 9.11 4.60 -25.28
CA PRO A 466 9.81 5.84 -24.94
C PRO A 466 9.05 7.12 -25.32
N LEU A 467 8.04 7.02 -26.20
CA LEU A 467 7.25 8.18 -26.59
C LEU A 467 6.12 8.47 -25.60
N SER A 468 5.42 7.44 -25.14
CA SER A 468 4.40 7.58 -24.10
C SER A 468 4.97 7.47 -22.68
N GLN A 469 6.23 7.09 -22.53
CA GLN A 469 6.87 6.82 -21.23
C GLN A 469 6.12 5.79 -20.38
N THR A 470 5.57 4.75 -21.02
CA THR A 470 4.77 3.71 -20.36
C THR A 470 5.25 2.30 -20.71
N TYR A 471 4.80 1.33 -19.93
CA TYR A 471 4.94 -0.10 -20.18
C TYR A 471 3.59 -0.69 -20.61
N PRO A 472 3.24 -0.69 -21.90
CA PRO A 472 1.99 -1.27 -22.36
C PRO A 472 2.04 -2.81 -22.36
N ALA A 473 0.90 -3.43 -22.01
CA ALA A 473 0.71 -4.87 -22.07
C ALA A 473 -0.70 -5.21 -22.56
N GLN A 474 -0.85 -6.38 -23.17
CA GLN A 474 -2.11 -6.84 -23.76
C GLN A 474 -2.77 -7.91 -22.90
N ILE A 475 -4.11 -7.99 -22.94
CA ILE A 475 -4.85 -9.09 -22.33
C ILE A 475 -4.34 -10.43 -22.87
N GLY A 476 -4.12 -11.39 -21.98
CA GLY A 476 -3.58 -12.70 -22.28
C GLY A 476 -2.06 -12.81 -22.10
N GLU A 477 -1.34 -11.71 -21.89
CA GLU A 477 0.07 -11.79 -21.55
C GLU A 477 0.28 -12.27 -20.11
N VAL A 478 1.36 -12.99 -19.93
CA VAL A 478 1.97 -13.27 -18.62
C VAL A 478 3.31 -12.54 -18.59
N LEU A 479 3.35 -11.45 -17.87
CA LEU A 479 4.57 -10.66 -17.70
C LEU A 479 5.42 -11.26 -16.60
N GLU A 480 6.73 -11.39 -16.84
CA GLU A 480 7.73 -11.60 -15.80
C GLU A 480 8.54 -10.32 -15.67
N ILE A 481 8.32 -9.59 -14.57
CA ILE A 481 8.97 -8.31 -14.28
C ILE A 481 10.14 -8.60 -13.34
N VAL A 482 11.33 -8.21 -13.76
CA VAL A 482 12.55 -8.36 -12.97
C VAL A 482 13.03 -6.97 -12.56
N TRP A 483 12.91 -6.67 -11.29
CA TRP A 483 13.52 -5.48 -10.69
C TRP A 483 14.98 -5.78 -10.35
N GLN A 484 15.89 -4.88 -10.73
CA GLN A 484 17.31 -4.97 -10.39
C GLN A 484 17.75 -3.74 -9.61
N ASN A 485 18.53 -3.96 -8.55
CA ASN A 485 19.10 -2.91 -7.72
C ASN A 485 20.46 -2.51 -8.29
N ALA A 486 20.56 -1.32 -8.83
CA ALA A 486 21.80 -0.76 -9.37
C ALA A 486 22.35 0.32 -8.45
N ALA A 487 23.67 0.35 -8.30
CA ALA A 487 24.37 1.32 -7.49
C ALA A 487 24.16 2.74 -8.00
N SER A 488 24.03 3.70 -7.08
CA SER A 488 23.82 5.11 -7.40
C SER A 488 24.97 5.71 -8.21
N TYR A 489 24.67 6.67 -9.05
CA TYR A 489 25.64 7.38 -9.84
C TYR A 489 25.77 8.84 -9.38
N PRO A 490 26.97 9.38 -9.14
CA PRO A 490 28.30 8.73 -9.21
C PRO A 490 28.75 8.08 -7.90
N ALA A 491 27.91 8.02 -6.85
CA ALA A 491 28.36 7.71 -5.49
C ALA A 491 28.60 6.23 -5.22
N GLY A 492 28.04 5.31 -6.03
CA GLY A 492 28.18 3.88 -5.84
C GLY A 492 27.54 3.38 -4.53
N ILE A 493 26.28 3.70 -4.29
CA ILE A 493 25.55 3.32 -3.07
C ILE A 493 24.30 2.53 -3.47
N TYR A 494 24.02 1.42 -2.81
CA TYR A 494 22.74 0.71 -2.92
C TYR A 494 21.77 1.13 -1.82
N GLY A 495 20.49 1.29 -2.15
CA GLY A 495 19.38 1.37 -1.21
C GLY A 495 18.48 0.14 -1.30
N PRO A 496 17.69 -0.18 -0.29
CA PRO A 496 16.55 -1.08 -0.44
C PRO A 496 15.39 -0.35 -1.12
N HIS A 497 14.55 -1.12 -1.82
CA HIS A 497 13.38 -0.56 -2.48
C HIS A 497 12.19 -1.50 -2.26
N PRO A 498 11.25 -1.19 -1.35
CA PRO A 498 9.95 -1.86 -1.29
C PRO A 498 9.14 -1.47 -2.53
N MET A 499 9.16 -2.34 -3.54
CA MET A 499 8.47 -2.12 -4.81
C MET A 499 7.01 -2.51 -4.67
N HIS A 500 6.12 -1.62 -5.09
CA HIS A 500 4.67 -1.76 -5.03
C HIS A 500 4.04 -1.70 -6.42
N ALA A 501 2.96 -2.46 -6.62
CA ALA A 501 2.16 -2.45 -7.83
C ALA A 501 0.70 -2.11 -7.53
N HIS A 502 0.14 -1.15 -8.27
CA HIS A 502 -1.29 -0.85 -8.33
C HIS A 502 -2.02 -1.83 -9.26
N GLY A 503 -3.34 -1.85 -9.20
CA GLY A 503 -4.18 -2.63 -10.12
C GLY A 503 -4.31 -4.11 -9.78
N GLY A 504 -3.86 -4.52 -8.59
CA GLY A 504 -4.04 -5.87 -8.07
C GLY A 504 -2.73 -6.59 -7.72
N PRO A 505 -2.85 -7.74 -7.07
CA PRO A 505 -1.67 -8.49 -6.63
C PRO A 505 -0.93 -9.12 -7.81
N TYR A 506 0.38 -9.23 -7.64
CA TYR A 506 1.26 -10.05 -8.46
C TYR A 506 1.68 -11.34 -7.71
N TRP A 507 2.32 -12.24 -8.44
CA TRP A 507 3.00 -13.39 -7.86
C TRP A 507 4.47 -13.04 -7.66
N ASP A 508 4.88 -12.90 -6.39
CA ASP A 508 6.28 -12.73 -6.01
C ASP A 508 7.00 -14.08 -6.06
N LEU A 509 8.05 -14.15 -6.84
CA LEU A 509 8.87 -15.35 -7.03
C LEU A 509 10.22 -15.26 -6.30
N GLY A 510 10.33 -14.31 -5.37
CA GLY A 510 11.50 -14.13 -4.53
C GLY A 510 12.58 -13.25 -5.16
N SER A 511 13.69 -13.19 -4.46
CA SER A 511 14.83 -12.30 -4.70
C SER A 511 16.14 -13.06 -4.70
N GLY A 512 17.21 -12.43 -5.16
CA GLY A 512 18.55 -12.98 -5.10
C GLY A 512 19.64 -11.95 -5.28
N SER A 513 20.85 -12.31 -4.88
CA SER A 513 22.04 -11.47 -4.99
C SER A 513 22.65 -11.48 -6.40
N GLY A 514 23.47 -10.47 -6.70
CA GLY A 514 24.12 -10.33 -7.99
C GLY A 514 23.19 -9.82 -9.10
N GLU A 515 23.61 -9.98 -10.34
CA GLU A 515 22.81 -9.69 -11.53
C GLU A 515 21.83 -10.85 -11.79
N TYR A 516 20.63 -10.54 -12.29
CA TYR A 516 19.61 -11.54 -12.58
C TYR A 516 20.05 -12.50 -13.69
N SER A 517 19.84 -13.79 -13.46
CA SER A 517 19.96 -14.85 -14.47
C SER A 517 18.76 -15.78 -14.35
N PRO A 518 18.07 -16.09 -15.45
CA PRO A 518 16.95 -17.03 -15.46
C PRO A 518 17.32 -18.40 -14.88
N GLU A 519 18.54 -18.88 -15.16
CA GLU A 519 19.06 -20.16 -14.71
C GLU A 519 19.30 -20.16 -13.20
N ALA A 520 19.90 -19.09 -12.66
CA ALA A 520 20.11 -18.92 -11.23
C ALA A 520 18.78 -18.82 -10.48
N HIS A 521 17.82 -18.05 -11.01
CA HIS A 521 16.49 -17.96 -10.44
C HIS A 521 15.75 -19.30 -10.44
N ALA A 522 15.76 -20.03 -11.56
CA ALA A 522 15.16 -21.37 -11.63
C ALA A 522 15.78 -22.35 -10.62
N ALA A 523 17.10 -22.29 -10.43
CA ALA A 523 17.80 -23.10 -9.42
C ALA A 523 17.37 -22.74 -7.99
N LEU A 524 17.19 -21.46 -7.68
CA LEU A 524 16.67 -21.01 -6.38
C LEU A 524 15.24 -21.50 -6.14
N LEU A 525 14.33 -21.31 -7.10
CA LEU A 525 12.95 -21.80 -6.99
C LEU A 525 12.91 -23.32 -6.72
N GLN A 526 13.80 -24.07 -7.37
CA GLN A 526 13.89 -25.52 -7.16
C GLN A 526 14.46 -25.87 -5.77
N SER A 527 15.42 -25.10 -5.26
CA SER A 527 16.05 -25.35 -3.94
C SER A 527 15.10 -25.10 -2.77
N TYR A 528 14.17 -24.19 -2.92
CA TYR A 528 13.14 -23.85 -1.92
C TYR A 528 11.81 -24.61 -2.12
N SER A 529 11.78 -25.55 -3.02
CA SER A 529 10.61 -26.40 -3.24
C SER A 529 10.38 -27.32 -2.05
N SER A 530 9.15 -27.39 -1.56
CA SER A 530 8.72 -28.38 -0.57
C SER A 530 8.65 -29.81 -1.16
N ASP A 531 8.51 -29.90 -2.46
CA ASP A 531 8.55 -31.13 -3.27
C ASP A 531 9.60 -30.95 -4.35
N ASN A 532 10.67 -31.76 -4.33
CA ASN A 532 11.78 -31.66 -5.26
C ASN A 532 11.40 -31.71 -6.76
N ASN A 533 10.15 -32.06 -7.07
CA ASN A 533 9.63 -32.10 -8.43
C ASN A 533 8.85 -30.83 -8.82
N VAL A 534 8.50 -29.98 -7.86
CA VAL A 534 7.69 -28.78 -8.10
C VAL A 534 8.45 -27.56 -7.56
N PRO A 535 8.92 -26.63 -8.40
CA PRO A 535 9.58 -25.41 -7.94
C PRO A 535 8.65 -24.59 -7.01
N TYR A 536 9.25 -23.76 -6.16
CA TYR A 536 8.49 -22.80 -5.34
C TYR A 536 7.51 -22.01 -6.22
N PRO A 537 6.21 -22.01 -5.89
CA PRO A 537 5.19 -21.45 -6.79
C PRO A 537 5.10 -19.93 -6.76
N GLY A 538 5.71 -19.30 -5.77
CA GLY A 538 5.53 -17.88 -5.46
C GLY A 538 4.44 -17.62 -4.42
N SER A 539 4.30 -16.35 -4.04
CA SER A 539 3.26 -15.86 -3.15
C SER A 539 2.55 -14.64 -3.75
N ARG A 540 1.25 -14.49 -3.46
CA ARG A 540 0.50 -13.29 -3.85
C ARG A 540 0.90 -12.13 -2.96
N ARG A 541 1.38 -11.07 -3.56
CA ARG A 541 1.82 -9.84 -2.89
C ARG A 541 1.43 -8.62 -3.73
N ASP A 542 1.50 -7.45 -3.15
CA ASP A 542 1.49 -6.18 -3.88
C ASP A 542 2.70 -5.29 -3.54
N THR A 543 3.42 -5.60 -2.45
CA THR A 543 4.60 -4.85 -2.04
C THR A 543 5.71 -5.79 -1.55
N THR A 544 6.85 -5.80 -2.23
CA THR A 544 8.00 -6.66 -1.86
C THR A 544 9.33 -5.92 -1.97
N ILE A 545 10.30 -6.32 -1.16
CA ILE A 545 11.56 -5.61 -1.02
C ILE A 545 12.55 -6.05 -2.10
N LEU A 546 13.04 -5.12 -2.89
CA LEU A 546 14.26 -5.27 -3.68
C LEU A 546 15.43 -4.96 -2.75
N TYR A 547 16.07 -6.00 -2.25
CA TYR A 547 17.13 -5.88 -1.26
C TYR A 547 18.44 -5.30 -1.82
N LYS A 548 19.26 -4.76 -0.94
CA LYS A 548 20.68 -4.58 -1.17
C LYS A 548 21.44 -5.75 -0.53
N TYR A 549 22.23 -6.45 -1.33
CA TYR A 549 22.92 -7.66 -0.89
C TYR A 549 24.38 -7.46 -0.48
N THR A 550 24.91 -6.26 -0.65
CA THR A 550 26.29 -5.92 -0.27
C THR A 550 26.36 -4.63 0.52
N LEU A 551 27.30 -4.59 1.46
CA LEU A 551 27.71 -3.38 2.17
C LEU A 551 28.97 -2.74 1.57
N GLN A 552 29.56 -3.37 0.56
CA GLN A 552 30.72 -2.82 -0.15
C GLN A 552 30.30 -1.64 -1.02
N THR A 553 31.20 -0.70 -1.22
CA THR A 553 30.99 0.39 -2.17
C THR A 553 31.24 -0.15 -3.58
N PRO A 554 30.22 -0.29 -4.41
CA PRO A 554 30.36 -0.80 -5.77
C PRO A 554 30.81 0.27 -6.73
N ASP A 555 31.11 -0.12 -7.97
CA ASP A 555 31.20 0.81 -9.06
C ASP A 555 29.83 1.44 -9.36
N PRO A 556 29.76 2.72 -9.74
CA PRO A 556 28.50 3.35 -10.12
C PRO A 556 27.78 2.59 -11.24
N GLY A 557 26.50 2.25 -11.01
CA GLY A 557 25.68 1.49 -11.94
C GLY A 557 25.85 -0.04 -11.88
N GLU A 558 26.77 -0.56 -11.04
CA GLU A 558 26.87 -2.01 -10.81
C GLU A 558 25.54 -2.56 -10.26
N VAL A 559 25.09 -3.69 -10.79
CA VAL A 559 23.85 -4.35 -10.34
C VAL A 559 24.18 -5.41 -9.29
N ASN A 560 23.51 -5.32 -8.14
CA ASN A 560 23.61 -6.36 -7.12
C ASN A 560 22.31 -6.45 -6.31
N GLY A 561 21.49 -7.38 -6.71
CA GLY A 561 20.18 -7.65 -6.15
C GLY A 561 19.09 -7.60 -7.21
N TRP A 562 18.21 -8.57 -7.16
CA TRP A 562 17.07 -8.65 -8.05
C TRP A 562 15.85 -9.23 -7.33
N ARG A 563 14.65 -8.93 -7.89
CA ARG A 563 13.38 -9.50 -7.47
C ARG A 563 12.51 -9.80 -8.69
N VAL A 564 11.76 -10.89 -8.66
CA VAL A 564 10.96 -11.36 -9.79
C VAL A 564 9.50 -11.40 -9.44
N TRP A 565 8.68 -10.74 -10.27
CA TRP A 565 7.23 -10.79 -10.21
C TRP A 565 6.65 -11.45 -11.46
N ARG A 566 5.50 -12.10 -11.32
CA ARG A 566 4.68 -12.50 -12.46
C ARG A 566 3.27 -11.95 -12.34
N ILE A 567 2.77 -11.42 -13.46
CA ILE A 567 1.44 -10.82 -13.56
C ILE A 567 0.75 -11.40 -14.79
N ARG A 568 -0.47 -11.93 -14.61
CA ARG A 568 -1.36 -12.18 -15.75
C ARG A 568 -2.12 -10.91 -16.07
N VAL A 569 -2.03 -10.45 -17.30
CA VAL A 569 -2.85 -9.34 -17.81
C VAL A 569 -4.18 -9.95 -18.26
N THR A 570 -5.23 -9.60 -17.55
CA THR A 570 -6.59 -10.12 -17.75
C THR A 570 -7.58 -8.97 -17.82
N GLU A 571 -8.82 -9.25 -18.16
CA GLU A 571 -9.90 -8.26 -18.12
C GLU A 571 -10.09 -7.61 -16.75
N ARG A 572 -9.61 -8.25 -15.67
CA ARG A 572 -9.76 -7.75 -14.29
C ARG A 572 -8.79 -6.64 -13.94
N ASN A 573 -7.64 -6.56 -14.60
CA ASN A 573 -6.63 -5.55 -14.33
C ASN A 573 -6.36 -4.64 -15.54
N VAL A 574 -7.32 -4.54 -16.46
CA VAL A 574 -7.30 -3.54 -17.54
C VAL A 574 -7.38 -2.14 -16.96
N GLY A 575 -6.44 -1.28 -17.32
CA GLY A 575 -6.36 0.09 -16.78
C GLY A 575 -4.98 0.72 -16.93
N VAL A 576 -4.78 1.81 -16.22
CA VAL A 576 -3.51 2.51 -16.10
C VAL A 576 -3.06 2.46 -14.64
N TRP A 577 -1.90 1.87 -14.40
CA TRP A 577 -1.42 1.53 -13.07
C TRP A 577 -0.01 2.04 -12.82
N MET A 578 0.28 2.41 -11.59
CA MET A 578 1.66 2.69 -11.18
C MET A 578 2.34 1.44 -10.63
N MET A 579 3.64 1.32 -10.92
CA MET A 579 4.54 0.44 -10.17
C MET A 579 5.73 1.28 -9.75
N HIS A 580 6.00 1.32 -8.45
CA HIS A 580 6.97 2.26 -7.88
C HIS A 580 7.60 1.74 -6.59
N CYS A 581 8.71 2.34 -6.19
CA CYS A 581 9.22 2.17 -4.83
C CYS A 581 8.28 2.87 -3.85
N HIS A 582 7.97 2.24 -2.71
CA HIS A 582 7.07 2.81 -1.71
C HIS A 582 7.77 3.70 -0.68
N ILE A 583 9.09 3.82 -0.72
CA ILE A 583 9.82 4.85 0.05
C ILE A 583 9.41 6.23 -0.47
N LEU A 584 8.80 7.06 0.40
CA LEU A 584 8.23 8.35 -0.02
C LEU A 584 9.29 9.30 -0.61
N GLN A 585 10.51 9.29 -0.06
CA GLN A 585 11.63 10.05 -0.62
C GLN A 585 11.92 9.64 -2.06
N HIS A 586 11.90 8.33 -2.34
CA HIS A 586 12.16 7.80 -3.68
C HIS A 586 11.01 8.09 -4.66
N VAL A 587 9.75 8.05 -4.18
CA VAL A 587 8.57 8.46 -4.95
C VAL A 587 8.70 9.91 -5.39
N VAL A 588 8.94 10.82 -4.42
CA VAL A 588 9.13 12.25 -4.68
C VAL A 588 10.29 12.53 -5.64
N MET A 589 11.34 11.71 -5.57
CA MET A 589 12.51 11.81 -6.46
C MET A 589 12.32 11.12 -7.82
N GLY A 590 11.16 10.46 -8.08
CA GLY A 590 10.77 9.96 -9.40
C GLY A 590 10.91 8.45 -9.65
N GLN A 591 11.10 7.62 -8.62
CA GLN A 591 11.16 6.15 -8.77
C GLN A 591 9.76 5.55 -8.98
N GLN A 592 9.16 5.89 -10.10
CA GLN A 592 7.81 5.54 -10.49
C GLN A 592 7.77 5.12 -11.96
N THR A 593 6.91 4.18 -12.30
CA THR A 593 6.68 3.73 -13.68
C THR A 593 5.18 3.61 -13.93
N VAL A 594 4.74 3.92 -15.16
CA VAL A 594 3.33 3.81 -15.56
C VAL A 594 3.14 2.62 -16.48
N TRP A 595 2.18 1.79 -16.15
CA TRP A 595 1.82 0.58 -16.89
C TRP A 595 0.42 0.72 -17.46
N VAL A 596 0.26 0.32 -18.73
CA VAL A 596 -1.03 0.40 -19.43
C VAL A 596 -1.42 -1.02 -19.82
N PHE A 597 -2.38 -1.60 -19.12
CA PHE A 597 -2.88 -2.94 -19.35
C PHE A 597 -4.15 -2.92 -20.18
N GLY A 598 -4.12 -3.57 -21.33
CA GLY A 598 -5.15 -3.55 -22.36
C GLY A 598 -4.97 -2.44 -23.40
N THR A 599 -5.75 -2.55 -24.47
CA THR A 599 -5.82 -1.50 -25.50
C THR A 599 -6.65 -0.32 -25.00
N PRO A 600 -6.54 0.87 -25.62
CA PRO A 600 -7.42 2.00 -25.30
C PRO A 600 -8.91 1.64 -25.34
N GLU A 601 -9.34 0.83 -26.31
CA GLU A 601 -10.72 0.39 -26.47
C GLU A 601 -11.16 -0.51 -25.32
N GLU A 602 -10.32 -1.44 -24.86
CA GLU A 602 -10.59 -2.32 -23.72
C GLU A 602 -10.66 -1.51 -22.41
N ILE A 603 -9.76 -0.54 -22.23
CA ILE A 603 -9.77 0.36 -21.08
C ILE A 603 -11.05 1.20 -21.04
N ILE A 604 -11.42 1.80 -22.19
CA ILE A 604 -12.67 2.56 -22.31
C ILE A 604 -13.87 1.66 -22.01
N GLN A 605 -13.91 0.45 -22.55
CA GLN A 605 -15.01 -0.49 -22.32
C GLN A 605 -15.11 -0.92 -20.87
N ASN A 606 -13.99 -1.18 -20.21
CA ASN A 606 -13.95 -1.55 -18.79
C ASN A 606 -14.39 -0.39 -17.87
N SER A 607 -14.10 0.84 -18.27
CA SER A 607 -14.47 2.06 -17.54
C SER A 607 -15.84 2.64 -17.93
N MET A 608 -16.50 2.07 -18.95
CA MET A 608 -17.74 2.58 -19.59
C MET A 608 -18.96 2.72 -18.68
N PRO A 609 -19.22 1.85 -17.69
CA PRO A 609 -20.38 2.03 -16.81
C PRO A 609 -20.44 3.41 -16.16
N VAL A 610 -19.34 4.14 -16.15
CA VAL A 610 -19.15 5.41 -15.47
C VAL A 610 -19.03 6.61 -16.42
N GLN A 611 -18.95 6.39 -17.74
CA GLN A 611 -18.76 7.48 -18.72
C GLN A 611 -19.77 8.63 -18.64
N GLY A 612 -20.98 8.37 -18.18
CA GLY A 612 -21.97 9.41 -17.93
C GLY A 612 -21.55 10.41 -16.84
N ASN A 613 -20.57 10.05 -16.03
CA ASN A 613 -20.18 10.75 -14.81
C ASN A 613 -18.80 11.43 -14.89
N LEU A 614 -18.11 11.34 -16.04
CA LEU A 614 -16.70 11.69 -16.14
C LEU A 614 -16.41 13.12 -16.63
N ALA A 615 -17.41 13.98 -16.91
CA ALA A 615 -17.15 15.30 -17.52
C ALA A 615 -16.20 16.20 -16.68
N GLY A 616 -16.28 16.14 -15.34
CA GLY A 616 -15.35 16.86 -14.47
C GLY A 616 -14.02 16.14 -14.25
N TYR A 617 -13.99 14.83 -14.43
CA TYR A 617 -12.78 14.03 -14.39
C TYR A 617 -11.81 14.37 -15.53
N PHE A 618 -12.32 14.90 -16.64
CA PHE A 618 -11.52 15.25 -17.80
C PHE A 618 -10.76 16.57 -17.70
N THR A 619 -10.96 17.33 -16.65
CA THR A 619 -10.35 18.64 -16.52
C THR A 619 -9.86 18.88 -15.09
N TYR A 620 -8.63 19.33 -14.93
CA TYR A 620 -8.11 19.71 -13.63
C TYR A 620 -9.00 20.77 -12.96
N GLY A 621 -9.46 20.47 -11.73
CA GLY A 621 -10.42 21.32 -11.03
C GLY A 621 -11.74 21.50 -11.75
N GLY A 622 -12.08 20.59 -12.66
CA GLY A 622 -13.27 20.65 -13.48
C GLY A 622 -14.54 20.81 -12.63
N ASP A 623 -15.28 21.85 -12.91
CA ASP A 623 -16.50 22.22 -12.21
C ASP A 623 -17.72 21.73 -12.99
N VAL A 624 -18.53 20.91 -12.34
CA VAL A 624 -19.82 20.47 -12.89
C VAL A 624 -20.88 21.53 -12.71
N VAL A 625 -20.79 22.30 -11.65
CA VAL A 625 -21.78 23.32 -11.30
C VAL A 625 -21.74 24.49 -12.28
N GLY A 626 -20.55 24.84 -12.78
CA GLY A 626 -20.38 25.93 -13.76
C GLY A 626 -20.97 25.66 -15.14
N ARG A 627 -21.29 24.39 -15.49
CA ARG A 627 -21.88 23.99 -16.77
C ARG A 627 -23.38 23.64 -16.68
N ILE A 628 -23.94 23.58 -15.50
CA ILE A 628 -25.38 23.31 -15.28
C ILE A 628 -26.26 24.48 -15.82
N GLY A 629 -25.68 25.63 -16.14
CA GLY A 629 -26.40 26.76 -16.71
C GLY A 629 -26.88 26.61 -18.15
N GLN A 630 -26.68 25.47 -18.81
CA GLN A 630 -27.06 25.31 -20.21
C GLN A 630 -28.20 24.35 -20.48
N GLU A 631 -28.63 23.48 -19.59
CA GLU A 631 -29.92 22.78 -19.73
C GLU A 631 -30.32 22.13 -18.39
N GLU A 632 -31.45 22.56 -17.83
CA GLU A 632 -32.14 21.82 -16.76
C GLU A 632 -32.53 20.45 -17.27
N GLY A 633 -31.75 19.42 -17.01
CA GLY A 633 -32.09 18.05 -17.35
C GLY A 633 -30.94 17.07 -17.46
N ASP A 634 -29.71 17.51 -17.65
CA ASP A 634 -28.56 16.61 -17.80
C ASP A 634 -27.72 16.58 -16.49
N SER A 635 -28.31 15.99 -15.46
CA SER A 635 -27.63 15.76 -14.17
C SER A 635 -26.71 14.55 -14.28
N ARG A 636 -25.61 14.68 -15.00
CA ARG A 636 -24.58 13.65 -15.07
C ARG A 636 -23.67 13.79 -13.87
N ALA A 637 -23.50 12.73 -13.15
CA ALA A 637 -22.61 12.66 -12.01
C ALA A 637 -21.16 12.84 -12.45
N VAL A 638 -20.36 13.52 -11.63
CA VAL A 638 -19.01 13.94 -11.98
C VAL A 638 -18.13 13.78 -10.75
N PRO A 639 -16.94 13.21 -10.91
CA PRO A 639 -16.05 12.98 -9.78
C PRO A 639 -15.51 14.27 -9.13
N PHE A 640 -15.47 15.40 -9.84
CA PHE A 640 -14.98 16.67 -9.30
C PHE A 640 -16.08 17.71 -9.13
N PHE A 641 -16.25 18.23 -7.91
CA PHE A 641 -17.10 19.35 -7.61
C PHE A 641 -16.32 20.44 -6.90
N ARG A 642 -16.58 21.68 -7.24
CA ARG A 642 -16.07 22.82 -6.52
C ARG A 642 -17.14 23.29 -5.54
N GLU A 643 -16.89 23.18 -4.24
CA GLU A 643 -17.71 23.91 -3.28
C GLU A 643 -17.44 25.41 -3.42
N SER A 644 -18.50 26.25 -3.37
CA SER A 644 -18.28 27.69 -3.32
C SER A 644 -17.52 28.03 -2.03
N MET A 645 -16.53 28.89 -2.12
CA MET A 645 -15.75 29.33 -0.95
C MET A 645 -16.62 29.91 0.19
N ASP A 646 -17.83 30.33 -0.13
CA ASP A 646 -18.78 30.87 0.85
C ASP A 646 -19.50 29.78 1.65
N SER A 647 -19.75 28.60 1.06
CA SER A 647 -20.27 27.43 1.79
C SER A 647 -19.20 26.77 2.67
N TYR A 648 -17.94 26.93 2.31
CA TYR A 648 -16.79 26.43 3.05
C TYR A 648 -16.54 27.18 4.37
N ARG A 649 -16.77 28.52 4.37
CA ARG A 649 -16.62 29.37 5.57
C ARG A 649 -17.77 29.26 6.57
N ALA A 650 -18.88 28.64 6.18
CA ALA A 650 -20.07 28.48 7.00
C ALA A 650 -20.17 27.14 7.72
N ARG A 651 -19.21 26.22 7.48
CA ARG A 651 -19.10 24.90 8.14
C ARG A 651 -17.85 24.84 8.99
#